data_458e67db7127de7fac864fbb468a1d26
#
_entry.id   458e67db7127de7fac864fbb468a1d26
#
_cell.length_a   1.000
_cell.length_b   1.000
_cell.length_c   1.000
_cell.angle_alpha   90.00
_cell.angle_beta   90.00
_cell.angle_gamma   90.00
#
_symmetry.space_group_name_H-M   'P 1'
#
loop_
_entity.id
_entity.type
_entity.pdbx_description
1 polymer ?
#
loop_
_entity_poly.entity_id
_entity_poly.type
_entity_poly.pdbx_seq_one_letter_code
_entity_poly.pdbx_strand_id
1 'polypeptide(L)'
;MNALALLFGAFTLWWVDPYGDKPYLPDTPPPGGVATNVLSCAAAQGEIETVSFSVQPARDLRKVDFVPSDLRGPGGATIPASAADFALVKVWYRAGTRWWNSWAGRMDAPELINNLVLHDDDLVRVVESDDPAKRTNLVRIDYPEGPAYVDMRRHGNAGSPFNHSLHPVRDAKRFVPFDLRKDRFQQFWFTWKIPADAAPGLYRGSLAVKEDGRPLGAIPVEVEVYPFRLPDARTHYDTSQPYVSMWMGVPNLAGELGGSKRMDVAERKVRAIYRSCAEHNANCQGPGTFHADSTDDLAVRSLILMRQEGMSCRLLVNGRAFDTSFIRVGPFDFKMPEEDPGRFVSATNSFWKMARLQRDVLDKYLGHHVCYFSSADECGTWFNRRSYPFWGILRQLGLETWTDSGVPGDISWSVGMNDLPATARHSEAWSWHAAGAKAVTYAGPFTGPADPDIWRRTKGLRYYYADFDGLHEYCFHTAENAWNDFSARSPYSQFQFVYLTYDGLISTLPWEAVREALDDVRYLSLLRLRCEAALKSPDPAVQALGRRHLVWMDAQDPDAIVDLFAFRREVARRAIELIRVVGPQPPDTPPKPVPDLPPHSDDTAPAPSAAACASRAAELEKRNRYDLAIPLWERVRADESQTAGARFEAAVREAELQSAILRRDDAVRTIDATLPVRELTQAQRAKLLLLRARLMMTNRIYEEEFTVDQLDAAAKVIGDALRRPGATREERYEAILKISDAYLGGYQPEKAVAFIEARLKEVALEGDEKRELRIREARAYMQLENWDEAARMFRLSRQFKGRRRRGDLRDEGFVAERRGDWSTAVVCYSDESLTYSDEEKAMKKACVRRLTAAQAKLAKAEGAKDVTDIDELDGPGLIKLDE
;
A
#
# COMPACT_ATOMS: atom_id res chain seq x y z
N MET A 1 -3.82 39.44 -30.81
CA MET A 1 -3.68 37.96 -30.91
C MET A 1 -4.56 37.37 -29.81
N ASN A 2 -5.49 36.46 -30.15
CA ASN A 2 -6.34 35.79 -29.18
C ASN A 2 -5.46 34.97 -28.24
N ALA A 3 -5.74 34.96 -26.92
CA ALA A 3 -5.02 34.15 -25.91
C ALA A 3 -4.91 32.68 -26.33
N LEU A 4 -5.90 32.15 -27.01
CA LEU A 4 -5.93 30.81 -27.59
C LEU A 4 -4.86 30.61 -28.67
N ALA A 5 -4.64 31.59 -29.55
CA ALA A 5 -3.63 31.50 -30.60
C ALA A 5 -2.19 31.51 -30.06
N LEU A 6 -1.94 32.18 -28.96
CA LEU A 6 -0.65 32.14 -28.23
C LEU A 6 -0.41 30.78 -27.58
N LEU A 7 -1.45 30.17 -27.02
CA LEU A 7 -1.39 28.86 -26.38
C LEU A 7 -1.03 27.76 -27.41
N PHE A 8 -1.71 27.74 -28.57
CA PHE A 8 -1.41 26.77 -29.63
C PHE A 8 -0.08 26.96 -30.34
N GLY A 9 0.57 28.12 -30.14
CA GLY A 9 1.97 28.32 -30.56
C GLY A 9 2.97 27.71 -29.55
N ALA A 10 2.55 27.44 -28.32
CA ALA A 10 3.41 26.91 -27.28
C ALA A 10 3.32 25.37 -27.15
N PHE A 11 2.12 24.80 -27.31
CA PHE A 11 1.90 23.35 -27.31
C PHE A 11 0.64 22.95 -28.08
N THR A 12 0.59 21.68 -28.47
CA THR A 12 -0.63 21.03 -28.98
C THR A 12 -1.36 20.35 -27.83
N LEU A 13 -2.69 20.51 -27.79
CA LEU A 13 -3.58 19.91 -26.82
C LEU A 13 -4.29 18.70 -27.42
N TRP A 14 -4.25 17.58 -26.74
CA TRP A 14 -4.91 16.34 -27.12
C TRP A 14 -5.91 15.92 -26.04
N TRP A 15 -7.17 15.75 -26.39
CA TRP A 15 -8.05 14.96 -25.56
C TRP A 15 -7.58 13.50 -25.59
N VAL A 16 -7.52 12.85 -24.45
CA VAL A 16 -7.13 11.44 -24.32
C VAL A 16 -8.16 10.71 -23.47
N ASP A 17 -8.42 9.46 -23.82
CA ASP A 17 -9.25 8.61 -22.98
C ASP A 17 -8.53 8.40 -21.63
N PRO A 18 -9.10 8.84 -20.49
CA PRO A 18 -8.46 8.65 -19.19
C PRO A 18 -8.25 7.18 -18.82
N TYR A 19 -9.02 6.28 -19.43
CA TYR A 19 -9.05 4.85 -19.11
C TYR A 19 -8.70 3.97 -20.32
N GLY A 20 -7.81 4.44 -21.18
CA GLY A 20 -7.40 3.70 -22.37
C GLY A 20 -6.68 2.39 -22.07
N ASP A 21 -6.79 1.42 -22.97
CA ASP A 21 -6.19 0.09 -22.90
C ASP A 21 -4.67 0.06 -23.18
N LYS A 22 -4.08 1.21 -23.48
CA LYS A 22 -2.65 1.35 -23.82
C LYS A 22 -2.00 2.47 -23.01
N PRO A 23 -0.75 2.30 -22.57
CA PRO A 23 -0.05 3.33 -21.85
C PRO A 23 0.24 4.55 -22.71
N TYR A 24 0.11 5.74 -22.14
CA TYR A 24 0.49 7.01 -22.76
C TYR A 24 1.91 7.36 -22.34
N LEU A 25 2.86 7.15 -23.25
CA LEU A 25 4.28 7.35 -23.00
C LEU A 25 4.73 8.73 -23.51
N PRO A 26 5.79 9.31 -22.91
CA PRO A 26 6.25 10.65 -23.26
C PRO A 26 6.75 10.80 -24.71
N ASP A 27 7.24 9.73 -25.32
CA ASP A 27 7.90 9.78 -26.62
C ASP A 27 7.01 9.36 -27.79
N THR A 28 5.75 9.02 -27.52
CA THR A 28 4.80 8.59 -28.55
C THR A 28 3.50 9.38 -28.44
N PRO A 29 2.83 9.71 -29.56
CA PRO A 29 1.49 10.29 -29.52
C PRO A 29 0.54 9.41 -28.70
N PRO A 30 -0.33 10.00 -27.87
CA PRO A 30 -1.27 9.24 -27.06
C PRO A 30 -2.19 8.40 -27.97
N PRO A 31 -2.28 7.08 -27.77
CA PRO A 31 -3.16 6.22 -28.54
C PRO A 31 -4.62 6.71 -28.45
N GLY A 32 -5.29 6.81 -29.60
CA GLY A 32 -6.67 7.32 -29.65
C GLY A 32 -6.84 8.82 -29.32
N GLY A 33 -5.74 9.54 -29.10
CA GLY A 33 -5.79 10.96 -28.77
C GLY A 33 -6.34 11.80 -29.94
N VAL A 34 -7.18 12.78 -29.62
CA VAL A 34 -7.79 13.68 -30.59
C VAL A 34 -7.38 15.10 -30.26
N ALA A 35 -6.81 15.78 -31.24
CA ALA A 35 -6.46 17.20 -31.10
C ALA A 35 -7.72 18.01 -30.78
N THR A 36 -7.66 18.83 -29.76
CA THR A 36 -8.80 19.61 -29.27
C THR A 36 -8.41 21.03 -28.91
N ASN A 37 -9.38 21.90 -28.76
CA ASN A 37 -9.20 23.27 -28.26
C ASN A 37 -10.11 23.58 -27.06
N VAL A 38 -10.83 22.56 -26.55
CA VAL A 38 -11.73 22.66 -25.41
C VAL A 38 -11.66 21.39 -24.60
N LEU A 39 -11.72 21.51 -23.28
CA LEU A 39 -11.88 20.40 -22.36
C LEU A 39 -13.33 20.28 -21.97
N SER A 40 -13.96 19.14 -22.21
CA SER A 40 -15.39 18.95 -21.93
C SER A 40 -15.69 17.63 -21.26
N CYS A 41 -16.62 17.63 -20.33
CA CYS A 41 -17.23 16.46 -19.72
C CYS A 41 -18.71 16.68 -19.42
N ALA A 42 -19.39 15.61 -19.00
CA ALA A 42 -20.77 15.65 -18.56
C ALA A 42 -20.93 14.79 -17.31
N ALA A 43 -21.66 15.31 -16.31
CA ALA A 43 -21.79 14.67 -15.01
C ALA A 43 -23.20 14.85 -14.43
N ALA A 44 -23.60 13.95 -13.55
CA ALA A 44 -24.76 14.13 -12.70
C ALA A 44 -24.48 15.11 -11.54
N GLN A 45 -25.54 15.60 -10.92
CA GLN A 45 -25.43 16.39 -9.68
C GLN A 45 -24.80 15.55 -8.57
N GLY A 46 -23.74 16.05 -7.94
CA GLY A 46 -23.00 15.36 -6.87
C GLY A 46 -21.96 14.34 -7.35
N GLU A 47 -21.77 14.20 -8.66
CA GLU A 47 -20.78 13.30 -9.24
C GLU A 47 -19.38 13.91 -9.25
N ILE A 48 -18.38 13.04 -9.23
CA ILE A 48 -16.98 13.39 -9.45
C ILE A 48 -16.62 12.92 -10.86
N GLU A 49 -16.31 13.88 -11.75
CA GLU A 49 -16.03 13.56 -13.14
C GLU A 49 -14.67 14.12 -13.56
N THR A 50 -13.99 13.41 -14.47
CA THR A 50 -12.63 13.73 -14.90
C THR A 50 -12.53 14.00 -16.38
N VAL A 51 -11.75 15.02 -16.74
CA VAL A 51 -11.26 15.25 -18.08
C VAL A 51 -9.76 14.97 -18.13
N SER A 52 -9.33 14.02 -18.94
CA SER A 52 -7.91 13.78 -19.18
C SER A 52 -7.49 14.37 -20.52
N PHE A 53 -6.31 14.95 -20.53
CA PHE A 53 -5.72 15.52 -21.74
C PHE A 53 -4.20 15.41 -21.72
N SER A 54 -3.60 15.42 -22.90
CA SER A 54 -2.14 15.45 -23.04
C SER A 54 -1.72 16.73 -23.74
N VAL A 55 -0.57 17.27 -23.35
CA VAL A 55 0.07 18.37 -24.07
C VAL A 55 1.38 17.91 -24.69
N GLN A 56 1.66 18.43 -25.88
CA GLN A 56 2.94 18.27 -26.57
C GLN A 56 3.56 19.66 -26.77
N PRO A 57 4.57 20.05 -25.97
CA PRO A 57 5.19 21.36 -26.12
C PRO A 57 5.97 21.50 -27.43
N ALA A 58 5.81 22.64 -28.11
CA ALA A 58 6.57 22.97 -29.32
C ALA A 58 8.00 23.47 -29.00
N ARG A 59 8.25 23.84 -27.76
CA ARG A 59 9.54 24.23 -27.17
C ARG A 59 9.58 23.82 -25.69
N ASP A 60 10.74 23.87 -25.08
CA ASP A 60 10.82 23.74 -23.62
C ASP A 60 10.02 24.86 -22.94
N LEU A 61 9.19 24.47 -21.97
CA LEU A 61 8.40 25.37 -21.14
C LEU A 61 8.82 25.22 -19.68
N ARG A 62 8.99 26.34 -18.99
CA ARG A 62 9.48 26.35 -17.62
C ARG A 62 8.35 26.59 -16.64
N LYS A 63 8.34 25.81 -15.55
CA LYS A 63 7.40 25.95 -14.45
C LYS A 63 5.96 26.22 -14.92
N VAL A 64 5.48 25.29 -15.74
CA VAL A 64 4.11 25.39 -16.30
C VAL A 64 3.11 25.14 -15.19
N ASP A 65 2.17 26.08 -15.05
CA ASP A 65 1.10 26.05 -14.06
C ASP A 65 -0.25 26.09 -14.74
N PHE A 66 -1.22 25.40 -14.13
CA PHE A 66 -2.60 25.32 -14.61
C PHE A 66 -3.55 25.77 -13.51
N VAL A 67 -4.31 26.84 -13.77
CA VAL A 67 -5.19 27.47 -12.79
C VAL A 67 -6.62 27.46 -13.28
N PRO A 68 -7.53 26.64 -12.68
CA PRO A 68 -8.94 26.64 -13.05
C PRO A 68 -9.65 27.95 -12.66
N SER A 69 -10.59 28.40 -13.49
CA SER A 69 -11.55 29.44 -13.15
C SER A 69 -12.82 28.85 -12.57
N ASP A 70 -13.66 29.70 -11.95
CA ASP A 70 -15.07 29.34 -11.72
C ASP A 70 -15.74 29.01 -13.04
N LEU A 71 -16.66 28.03 -13.01
CA LEU A 71 -17.53 27.72 -14.13
C LEU A 71 -18.85 28.47 -13.98
N ARG A 72 -19.32 29.13 -15.02
CA ARG A 72 -20.57 29.87 -15.10
C ARG A 72 -21.62 29.09 -15.86
N GLY A 73 -22.77 28.86 -15.25
CA GLY A 73 -23.87 28.06 -15.76
C GLY A 73 -25.17 28.81 -15.93
N PRO A 74 -26.29 28.08 -16.15
CA PRO A 74 -27.62 28.64 -16.37
C PRO A 74 -28.05 29.54 -15.19
N GLY A 75 -28.75 30.64 -15.53
CA GLY A 75 -29.30 31.54 -14.52
C GLY A 75 -28.30 32.25 -13.62
N GLY A 76 -27.00 32.24 -14.01
CA GLY A 76 -25.92 32.81 -13.18
C GLY A 76 -25.37 31.84 -12.11
N ALA A 77 -25.77 30.58 -12.15
CA ALA A 77 -25.20 29.54 -11.29
C ALA A 77 -23.69 29.42 -11.46
N THR A 78 -23.00 29.06 -10.40
CA THR A 78 -21.54 28.96 -10.40
C THR A 78 -21.11 27.66 -9.75
N ILE A 79 -20.18 26.94 -10.41
CA ILE A 79 -19.36 25.90 -9.77
C ILE A 79 -18.00 26.54 -9.49
N PRO A 80 -17.60 26.67 -8.21
CA PRO A 80 -16.37 27.38 -7.87
C PRO A 80 -15.13 26.61 -8.30
N ALA A 81 -14.04 27.31 -8.62
CA ALA A 81 -12.75 26.72 -8.95
C ALA A 81 -12.22 25.79 -7.87
N SER A 82 -12.61 25.99 -6.61
CA SER A 82 -12.26 25.12 -5.49
C SER A 82 -12.91 23.72 -5.55
N ALA A 83 -13.89 23.52 -6.42
CA ALA A 83 -14.48 22.22 -6.71
C ALA A 83 -13.64 21.41 -7.73
N ALA A 84 -12.64 22.05 -8.31
CA ALA A 84 -11.71 21.41 -9.23
C ALA A 84 -10.46 20.90 -8.51
N ASP A 85 -9.96 19.76 -8.95
CA ASP A 85 -8.62 19.26 -8.65
C ASP A 85 -7.84 19.07 -9.93
N PHE A 86 -6.57 19.46 -9.91
CA PHE A 86 -5.70 19.40 -11.08
C PHE A 86 -4.41 18.67 -10.72
N ALA A 87 -4.11 17.60 -11.46
CA ALA A 87 -2.97 16.74 -11.25
C ALA A 87 -2.29 16.37 -12.56
N LEU A 88 -1.14 15.79 -12.50
CA LEU A 88 -0.45 15.13 -13.62
C LEU A 88 -0.58 13.62 -13.50
N VAL A 89 -0.50 12.92 -14.63
CA VAL A 89 -0.33 11.48 -14.66
C VAL A 89 1.15 11.18 -14.86
N LYS A 90 1.75 10.61 -13.82
CA LYS A 90 3.18 10.27 -13.82
C LYS A 90 3.42 8.98 -14.59
N VAL A 91 4.34 9.05 -15.54
CA VAL A 91 4.93 7.87 -16.18
C VAL A 91 6.13 7.44 -15.36
N TRP A 92 6.16 6.18 -14.96
CA TRP A 92 7.21 5.62 -14.13
C TRP A 92 7.42 4.13 -14.41
N TYR A 93 8.49 3.54 -13.90
CA TYR A 93 8.74 2.12 -14.09
C TYR A 93 7.91 1.26 -13.15
N ARG A 94 7.25 0.24 -13.69
CA ARG A 94 6.61 -0.85 -12.94
C ARG A 94 6.90 -2.20 -13.56
N ALA A 95 7.02 -3.23 -12.70
CA ALA A 95 7.00 -4.62 -13.11
C ALA A 95 5.57 -5.18 -13.06
N GLY A 96 5.34 -6.32 -13.70
CA GLY A 96 4.04 -6.99 -13.67
C GLY A 96 2.94 -6.24 -14.44
N THR A 97 3.32 -5.51 -15.50
CA THR A 97 2.39 -4.72 -16.32
C THR A 97 1.57 -5.57 -17.27
N ARG A 98 2.02 -6.79 -17.56
CA ARG A 98 1.32 -7.70 -18.47
C ARG A 98 0.25 -8.49 -17.76
N TRP A 99 -0.86 -8.61 -18.44
CA TRP A 99 -2.03 -9.30 -17.96
C TRP A 99 -1.79 -10.79 -17.72
N TRP A 100 -2.27 -11.33 -16.59
CA TRP A 100 -2.43 -12.74 -16.28
C TRP A 100 -1.16 -13.58 -16.06
N ASN A 101 -0.01 -13.16 -16.50
CA ASN A 101 1.21 -13.99 -16.44
C ASN A 101 1.95 -13.97 -15.09
N SER A 102 1.52 -13.18 -14.14
CA SER A 102 2.20 -13.00 -12.85
C SER A 102 2.10 -14.23 -11.94
N TRP A 103 0.97 -14.91 -11.91
CA TRP A 103 0.80 -16.17 -11.18
C TRP A 103 1.67 -17.30 -11.72
N ALA A 104 2.03 -17.25 -12.99
CA ALA A 104 2.90 -18.25 -13.63
C ALA A 104 4.41 -18.03 -13.36
N GLY A 105 4.77 -17.13 -12.46
CA GLY A 105 6.15 -16.85 -12.09
C GLY A 105 6.95 -16.12 -13.16
N ARG A 106 6.29 -15.55 -14.17
CA ARG A 106 6.90 -14.65 -15.14
C ARG A 106 6.68 -13.23 -14.69
N MET A 107 7.71 -12.65 -14.15
CA MET A 107 7.71 -11.25 -13.79
C MET A 107 8.44 -10.52 -14.89
N ASP A 108 7.67 -9.67 -15.55
CA ASP A 108 8.19 -8.88 -16.65
C ASP A 108 9.24 -7.90 -16.14
N ALA A 109 10.21 -7.59 -16.97
CA ALA A 109 11.15 -6.51 -16.70
C ALA A 109 10.36 -5.20 -16.46
N PRO A 110 10.85 -4.30 -15.61
CA PRO A 110 10.19 -3.02 -15.40
C PRO A 110 10.02 -2.25 -16.70
N GLU A 111 8.79 -1.85 -16.99
CA GLU A 111 8.41 -1.05 -18.16
C GLU A 111 7.83 0.30 -17.72
N LEU A 112 7.98 1.30 -18.57
CA LEU A 112 7.35 2.61 -18.33
C LEU A 112 5.84 2.51 -18.57
N ILE A 113 5.08 2.96 -17.58
CA ILE A 113 3.61 3.11 -17.70
C ILE A 113 3.16 4.44 -17.10
N ASN A 114 2.10 5.01 -17.64
CA ASN A 114 1.36 6.11 -17.03
C ASN A 114 0.43 5.55 -15.97
N ASN A 115 0.63 5.94 -14.70
CA ASN A 115 -0.10 5.27 -13.62
C ASN A 115 -0.48 6.19 -12.46
N LEU A 116 0.47 6.95 -11.89
CA LEU A 116 0.22 7.71 -10.68
C LEU A 116 -0.43 9.06 -10.97
N VAL A 117 -1.48 9.40 -10.23
CA VAL A 117 -2.11 10.73 -10.27
C VAL A 117 -1.45 11.58 -9.18
N LEU A 118 -0.58 12.51 -9.56
CA LEU A 118 0.27 13.31 -8.68
C LEU A 118 0.00 14.81 -8.81
N HIS A 119 0.21 15.56 -7.72
CA HIS A 119 0.27 17.01 -7.73
C HIS A 119 1.70 17.55 -7.89
N ASP A 120 2.71 16.77 -7.50
CA ASP A 120 4.11 17.15 -7.54
C ASP A 120 4.93 16.16 -8.39
N ASP A 121 5.37 16.59 -9.58
CA ASP A 121 6.17 15.75 -10.48
C ASP A 121 7.48 15.29 -9.84
N ASP A 122 8.06 16.11 -8.95
CA ASP A 122 9.34 15.84 -8.29
C ASP A 122 9.24 14.82 -7.14
N LEU A 123 8.03 14.36 -6.80
CA LEU A 123 7.86 13.29 -5.83
C LEU A 123 8.49 11.98 -6.32
N VAL A 124 8.42 11.72 -7.62
CA VAL A 124 9.00 10.52 -8.22
C VAL A 124 9.90 10.92 -9.39
N ARG A 125 11.20 10.73 -9.24
CA ARG A 125 12.19 10.92 -10.30
C ARG A 125 12.44 9.61 -11.03
N VAL A 126 12.20 9.60 -12.32
CA VAL A 126 12.40 8.42 -13.17
C VAL A 126 13.78 8.47 -13.79
N VAL A 127 14.59 7.45 -13.55
CA VAL A 127 15.91 7.29 -14.15
C VAL A 127 15.78 6.36 -15.34
N GLU A 128 15.62 6.93 -16.53
CA GLU A 128 15.56 6.18 -17.77
C GLU A 128 16.97 5.71 -18.18
N SER A 129 17.07 4.48 -18.69
CA SER A 129 18.34 3.90 -19.17
C SER A 129 18.07 2.82 -20.22
N ASP A 130 18.97 2.71 -21.20
CA ASP A 130 18.97 1.58 -22.15
C ASP A 130 19.29 0.25 -21.42
N ASP A 131 20.13 0.31 -20.39
CA ASP A 131 20.45 -0.82 -19.53
C ASP A 131 19.30 -1.05 -18.51
N PRO A 132 18.57 -2.17 -18.63
CA PRO A 132 17.48 -2.49 -17.70
C PRO A 132 17.90 -2.51 -16.24
N ALA A 133 19.16 -2.85 -15.94
CA ALA A 133 19.66 -2.89 -14.57
C ALA A 133 19.84 -1.51 -13.94
N LYS A 134 19.84 -0.44 -14.75
CA LYS A 134 19.96 0.95 -14.30
C LYS A 134 18.63 1.70 -14.27
N ARG A 135 17.56 1.11 -14.80
CA ARG A 135 16.22 1.69 -14.77
C ARG A 135 15.70 1.73 -13.34
N THR A 136 15.26 2.89 -12.86
CA THR A 136 14.73 3.01 -11.50
C THR A 136 13.81 4.20 -11.32
N ASN A 137 13.04 4.14 -10.22
CA ASN A 137 12.31 5.27 -9.66
C ASN A 137 12.97 5.69 -8.35
N LEU A 138 13.21 6.98 -8.21
CA LEU A 138 13.67 7.59 -6.96
C LEU A 138 12.48 8.29 -6.33
N VAL A 139 12.07 7.87 -5.15
CA VAL A 139 10.94 8.47 -4.42
C VAL A 139 11.47 9.44 -3.37
N ARG A 140 10.90 10.65 -3.32
CA ARG A 140 11.25 11.68 -2.33
C ARG A 140 10.64 11.35 -0.97
N ILE A 141 11.47 11.42 0.06
CA ILE A 141 11.06 11.34 1.46
C ILE A 141 11.40 12.69 2.11
N ASP A 142 10.39 13.36 2.65
CA ASP A 142 10.53 14.70 3.25
C ASP A 142 10.90 14.58 4.73
N TYR A 143 12.17 14.25 5.01
CA TYR A 143 12.69 14.23 6.38
C TYR A 143 12.78 15.64 6.98
N PRO A 144 12.75 15.78 8.32
CA PRO A 144 12.88 17.09 8.98
C PRO A 144 14.15 17.84 8.61
N GLU A 145 15.23 17.12 8.31
CA GLU A 145 16.54 17.67 7.95
C GLU A 145 16.69 17.98 6.46
N GLY A 146 15.67 17.72 5.68
CA GLY A 146 15.62 17.94 4.25
C GLY A 146 15.22 16.68 3.45
N PRO A 147 14.79 16.86 2.20
CA PRO A 147 14.34 15.75 1.38
C PRO A 147 15.49 14.83 0.99
N ALA A 148 15.20 13.53 0.92
CA ALA A 148 16.07 12.52 0.37
C ALA A 148 15.36 11.75 -0.75
N TYR A 149 16.09 11.39 -1.82
CA TYR A 149 15.57 10.58 -2.92
C TYR A 149 16.08 9.14 -2.79
N VAL A 150 15.17 8.21 -2.81
CA VAL A 150 15.41 6.82 -2.46
C VAL A 150 15.19 5.92 -3.65
N ASP A 151 16.19 5.12 -4.00
CA ASP A 151 16.07 4.06 -5.00
C ASP A 151 15.26 2.89 -4.44
N MET A 152 13.99 2.80 -4.83
CA MET A 152 13.07 1.79 -4.34
C MET A 152 13.46 0.35 -4.69
N ARG A 153 14.32 0.12 -5.69
CA ARG A 153 14.81 -1.25 -6.00
C ARG A 153 15.67 -1.83 -4.89
N ARG A 154 16.42 -0.97 -4.19
CA ARG A 154 17.37 -1.40 -3.16
C ARG A 154 16.70 -1.71 -1.83
N HIS A 155 15.53 -1.14 -1.58
CA HIS A 155 14.87 -1.17 -0.28
C HIS A 155 13.58 -1.97 -0.23
N GLY A 156 13.23 -2.64 -1.31
CA GLY A 156 12.00 -3.41 -1.42
C GLY A 156 12.23 -4.90 -1.48
N ASN A 157 13.09 -5.46 -0.67
CA ASN A 157 13.13 -6.90 -0.53
C ASN A 157 11.88 -7.39 0.19
N ALA A 158 11.31 -8.51 -0.30
CA ALA A 158 10.30 -9.25 0.43
C ALA A 158 10.83 -9.48 1.85
N GLY A 159 10.20 -8.89 2.85
CA GLY A 159 10.64 -9.00 4.25
C GLY A 159 10.98 -7.68 4.96
N SER A 160 11.20 -6.59 4.23
CA SER A 160 11.36 -5.26 4.84
C SER A 160 10.46 -4.26 4.12
N PRO A 161 9.15 -4.26 4.41
CA PRO A 161 8.23 -3.32 3.80
C PRO A 161 8.61 -1.89 4.22
N PHE A 162 8.65 -1.02 3.23
CA PHE A 162 8.72 0.42 3.46
C PHE A 162 7.57 0.85 4.38
N ASN A 163 7.88 1.37 5.55
CA ASN A 163 6.87 1.84 6.49
C ASN A 163 6.36 3.22 6.08
N HIS A 164 5.36 3.25 5.20
CA HIS A 164 4.70 4.48 4.73
C HIS A 164 3.98 5.28 5.85
N SER A 165 3.74 4.68 7.01
CA SER A 165 3.16 5.38 8.17
C SER A 165 4.22 6.12 8.99
N LEU A 166 5.48 5.80 8.78
CA LEU A 166 6.61 6.39 9.49
C LEU A 166 7.45 7.31 8.60
N HIS A 167 7.76 6.88 7.37
CA HIS A 167 8.56 7.66 6.42
C HIS A 167 7.69 8.70 5.70
N PRO A 168 8.04 10.00 5.77
CA PRO A 168 7.18 11.05 5.27
C PRO A 168 7.26 11.24 3.75
N VAL A 169 6.79 10.24 2.99
CA VAL A 169 6.45 10.42 1.57
C VAL A 169 5.15 11.21 1.51
N ARG A 170 5.18 12.36 0.88
CA ARG A 170 4.01 13.24 0.74
C ARG A 170 3.92 13.81 -0.66
N ASP A 171 2.74 13.69 -1.25
CA ASP A 171 2.43 14.50 -2.42
C ASP A 171 2.06 15.93 -2.00
N ALA A 172 2.14 16.86 -2.93
CA ALA A 172 1.64 18.20 -2.69
C ALA A 172 0.10 18.20 -2.58
N LYS A 173 -0.44 19.19 -1.85
CA LYS A 173 -1.90 19.35 -1.71
C LYS A 173 -2.56 19.99 -2.93
N ARG A 174 -1.77 20.54 -3.84
CA ARG A 174 -2.18 21.22 -5.07
C ARG A 174 -1.08 21.03 -6.09
N PHE A 175 -1.44 21.15 -7.35
CA PHE A 175 -0.51 21.07 -8.46
C PHE A 175 0.69 22.00 -8.26
N VAL A 176 1.88 21.44 -8.42
CA VAL A 176 3.17 22.15 -8.34
C VAL A 176 3.67 22.38 -9.77
N PRO A 177 3.91 23.64 -10.18
CA PRO A 177 4.41 23.94 -11.50
C PRO A 177 5.75 23.27 -11.79
N PHE A 178 5.90 22.62 -12.94
CA PHE A 178 7.11 21.93 -13.35
C PHE A 178 7.46 22.19 -14.83
N ASP A 179 8.62 21.75 -15.27
CA ASP A 179 9.13 21.99 -16.60
C ASP A 179 8.59 20.96 -17.59
N LEU A 180 8.10 21.42 -18.74
CA LEU A 180 7.67 20.55 -19.85
C LEU A 180 8.71 20.60 -20.96
N ARG A 181 9.19 19.44 -21.39
CA ARG A 181 10.20 19.32 -22.45
C ARG A 181 9.58 19.33 -23.85
N LYS A 182 10.24 19.98 -24.77
CA LYS A 182 9.89 20.00 -26.18
C LYS A 182 9.64 18.58 -26.71
N ASP A 183 8.58 18.45 -27.53
CA ASP A 183 8.21 17.25 -28.25
C ASP A 183 7.89 16.01 -27.35
N ARG A 184 7.88 16.14 -26.02
CA ARG A 184 7.45 15.08 -25.11
C ARG A 184 6.00 15.28 -24.69
N PHE A 185 5.24 14.20 -24.69
CA PHE A 185 3.84 14.20 -24.26
C PHE A 185 3.75 14.11 -22.75
N GLN A 186 2.91 14.97 -22.14
CA GLN A 186 2.57 14.91 -20.73
C GLN A 186 1.07 14.85 -20.56
N GLN A 187 0.58 13.79 -19.90
CA GLN A 187 -0.83 13.62 -19.56
C GLN A 187 -1.15 14.36 -18.26
N PHE A 188 -2.31 15.01 -18.24
CA PHE A 188 -2.88 15.70 -17.08
C PHE A 188 -4.24 15.13 -16.73
N TRP A 189 -4.61 15.31 -15.46
CA TRP A 189 -5.81 14.81 -14.81
C TRP A 189 -6.56 15.98 -14.20
N PHE A 190 -7.74 16.27 -14.71
CA PHE A 190 -8.53 17.43 -14.30
C PHE A 190 -9.91 16.99 -13.85
N THR A 191 -10.12 16.96 -12.53
CA THR A 191 -11.32 16.41 -11.88
C THR A 191 -12.21 17.53 -11.40
N TRP A 192 -13.52 17.39 -11.56
CA TRP A 192 -14.54 18.26 -11.03
C TRP A 192 -15.43 17.52 -10.04
N LYS A 193 -15.61 18.06 -8.83
CA LYS A 193 -16.60 17.63 -7.85
C LYS A 193 -17.85 18.47 -8.03
N ILE A 194 -18.83 17.94 -8.75
CA ILE A 194 -20.05 18.67 -9.08
C ILE A 194 -20.89 18.85 -7.81
N PRO A 195 -21.29 20.08 -7.43
CA PRO A 195 -22.16 20.25 -6.27
C PRO A 195 -23.49 19.49 -6.43
N ALA A 196 -23.96 18.88 -5.35
CA ALA A 196 -25.20 18.11 -5.37
C ALA A 196 -26.44 18.95 -5.67
N ASP A 197 -26.36 20.26 -5.53
CA ASP A 197 -27.40 21.27 -5.80
C ASP A 197 -27.09 22.12 -7.05
N ALA A 198 -26.09 21.73 -7.85
CA ALA A 198 -25.75 22.44 -9.09
C ALA A 198 -26.96 22.50 -10.03
N ALA A 199 -27.27 23.68 -10.58
CA ALA A 199 -28.34 23.83 -11.55
C ALA A 199 -28.04 23.01 -12.83
N PRO A 200 -29.00 22.25 -13.36
CA PRO A 200 -28.74 21.49 -14.58
C PRO A 200 -28.47 22.39 -15.80
N GLY A 201 -27.56 21.96 -16.67
CA GLY A 201 -27.21 22.61 -17.91
C GLY A 201 -25.73 22.81 -18.12
N LEU A 202 -25.36 23.58 -19.13
CA LEU A 202 -23.96 23.76 -19.55
C LEU A 202 -23.29 24.88 -18.75
N TYR A 203 -22.19 24.54 -18.09
CA TYR A 203 -21.28 25.45 -17.40
C TYR A 203 -20.03 25.69 -18.25
N ARG A 204 -19.56 26.94 -18.26
CA ARG A 204 -18.35 27.34 -19.00
C ARG A 204 -17.36 28.07 -18.10
N GLY A 205 -16.10 27.80 -18.34
CA GLY A 205 -14.96 28.44 -17.68
C GLY A 205 -13.69 28.29 -18.48
N SER A 206 -12.57 28.34 -17.80
CA SER A 206 -11.26 28.18 -18.43
C SER A 206 -10.23 27.60 -17.47
N LEU A 207 -9.23 26.95 -18.04
CA LEU A 207 -8.01 26.55 -17.38
C LEU A 207 -6.90 27.48 -17.84
N ALA A 208 -6.52 28.47 -17.01
CA ALA A 208 -5.45 29.41 -17.34
C ALA A 208 -4.10 28.69 -17.27
N VAL A 209 -3.27 28.87 -18.31
CA VAL A 209 -1.93 28.32 -18.41
C VAL A 209 -0.91 29.42 -18.21
N LYS A 210 0.05 29.18 -17.34
CA LYS A 210 1.15 30.11 -17.06
C LYS A 210 2.48 29.42 -17.27
N GLU A 211 3.47 30.17 -17.70
CA GLU A 211 4.86 29.78 -17.78
C GLU A 211 5.71 30.73 -16.92
N ASP A 212 6.44 30.20 -15.95
CA ASP A 212 7.26 30.96 -15.01
C ASP A 212 6.45 32.11 -14.32
N GLY A 213 5.19 31.80 -13.98
CA GLY A 213 4.20 32.72 -13.39
C GLY A 213 3.56 33.72 -14.38
N ARG A 214 3.98 33.77 -15.65
CA ARG A 214 3.44 34.68 -16.67
C ARG A 214 2.32 33.99 -17.47
N PRO A 215 1.21 34.68 -17.76
CA PRO A 215 0.14 34.11 -18.59
C PRO A 215 0.65 33.68 -19.96
N LEU A 216 0.40 32.41 -20.33
CA LEU A 216 0.64 31.85 -21.65
C LEU A 216 -0.65 31.82 -22.48
N GLY A 217 -1.77 31.55 -21.83
CA GLY A 217 -3.10 31.48 -22.47
C GLY A 217 -4.14 30.86 -21.53
N ALA A 218 -5.24 30.43 -22.09
CA ALA A 218 -6.29 29.72 -21.36
C ALA A 218 -6.98 28.69 -22.27
N ILE A 219 -7.22 27.51 -21.74
CA ILE A 219 -7.97 26.44 -22.39
C ILE A 219 -9.44 26.56 -21.95
N PRO A 220 -10.41 26.67 -22.87
CA PRO A 220 -11.83 26.64 -22.54
C PRO A 220 -12.22 25.33 -21.87
N VAL A 221 -13.08 25.41 -20.85
CA VAL A 221 -13.63 24.26 -20.13
C VAL A 221 -15.16 24.31 -20.20
N GLU A 222 -15.78 23.20 -20.55
CA GLU A 222 -17.24 23.02 -20.61
C GLU A 222 -17.65 21.80 -19.79
N VAL A 223 -18.59 21.96 -18.85
CA VAL A 223 -19.14 20.89 -18.05
C VAL A 223 -20.66 20.90 -18.19
N GLU A 224 -21.24 19.82 -18.71
CA GLU A 224 -22.69 19.62 -18.76
C GLU A 224 -23.16 18.93 -17.47
N VAL A 225 -24.02 19.59 -16.69
CA VAL A 225 -24.62 19.02 -15.49
C VAL A 225 -26.00 18.46 -15.82
N TYR A 226 -26.18 17.16 -15.64
CA TYR A 226 -27.44 16.47 -15.85
C TYR A 226 -28.50 16.83 -14.79
N PRO A 227 -29.81 16.75 -15.10
CA PRO A 227 -30.90 17.12 -14.17
C PRO A 227 -31.27 15.97 -13.21
N PHE A 228 -30.28 15.27 -12.67
CA PHE A 228 -30.50 14.18 -11.74
C PHE A 228 -29.28 13.92 -10.86
N ARG A 229 -29.49 13.24 -9.74
CA ARG A 229 -28.45 12.61 -8.92
C ARG A 229 -28.44 11.13 -9.21
N LEU A 230 -27.24 10.51 -9.09
CA LEU A 230 -27.09 9.08 -9.20
C LEU A 230 -27.57 8.41 -7.90
N PRO A 231 -28.38 7.34 -7.98
CA PRO A 231 -28.68 6.47 -6.83
C PRO A 231 -27.43 5.66 -6.44
N ASP A 232 -27.52 4.95 -5.32
CA ASP A 232 -26.57 3.86 -5.04
C ASP A 232 -26.63 2.81 -6.14
N ALA A 233 -25.50 2.14 -6.40
CA ALA A 233 -25.43 1.07 -7.37
C ALA A 233 -26.36 -0.11 -6.98
N ARG A 234 -27.16 -0.61 -7.94
CA ARG A 234 -28.10 -1.72 -7.78
C ARG A 234 -27.71 -2.86 -8.71
N THR A 235 -28.10 -4.10 -8.38
CA THR A 235 -27.90 -5.24 -9.26
C THR A 235 -28.78 -5.16 -10.51
N HIS A 236 -28.35 -5.83 -11.57
CA HIS A 236 -29.10 -5.86 -12.82
C HIS A 236 -30.41 -6.62 -12.70
N TYR A 237 -30.44 -7.75 -11.99
CA TYR A 237 -31.58 -8.66 -11.90
C TYR A 237 -32.65 -8.20 -10.89
N ASP A 238 -32.25 -7.42 -9.86
CA ASP A 238 -33.15 -6.93 -8.80
C ASP A 238 -32.70 -5.60 -8.25
N THR A 239 -33.40 -4.50 -8.61
CA THR A 239 -33.06 -3.14 -8.15
C THR A 239 -33.27 -2.91 -6.65
N SER A 240 -33.86 -3.84 -5.91
CA SER A 240 -33.91 -3.81 -4.45
C SER A 240 -32.58 -4.22 -3.81
N GLN A 241 -31.74 -4.96 -4.54
CA GLN A 241 -30.44 -5.43 -4.09
C GLN A 241 -29.33 -4.44 -4.47
N PRO A 242 -28.42 -4.14 -3.53
CA PRO A 242 -27.28 -3.30 -3.85
C PRO A 242 -26.25 -4.05 -4.70
N TYR A 243 -25.59 -3.33 -5.60
CA TYR A 243 -24.35 -3.79 -6.22
C TYR A 243 -23.20 -3.30 -5.34
N VAL A 244 -22.49 -4.22 -4.68
CA VAL A 244 -21.49 -3.89 -3.68
C VAL A 244 -20.07 -3.85 -4.24
N SER A 245 -19.23 -2.98 -3.71
CA SER A 245 -17.81 -2.92 -4.03
C SER A 245 -17.03 -3.09 -2.73
N MET A 246 -16.43 -4.25 -2.52
CA MET A 246 -15.72 -4.59 -1.29
C MET A 246 -14.23 -4.74 -1.55
N TRP A 247 -13.41 -4.19 -0.65
CA TRP A 247 -11.96 -4.12 -0.81
C TRP A 247 -11.23 -4.65 0.42
N MET A 248 -10.33 -5.61 0.20
CA MET A 248 -9.36 -6.03 1.21
C MET A 248 -8.16 -5.07 1.26
N GLY A 249 -7.43 -5.10 2.36
CA GLY A 249 -6.20 -4.31 2.50
C GLY A 249 -6.41 -2.80 2.69
N VAL A 250 -7.64 -2.33 2.97
CA VAL A 250 -7.86 -0.93 3.37
C VAL A 250 -7.38 -0.75 4.81
N PRO A 251 -6.44 0.19 5.06
CA PRO A 251 -5.89 0.41 6.39
C PRO A 251 -6.94 0.84 7.42
N ASN A 252 -6.75 0.42 8.67
CA ASN A 252 -7.55 0.88 9.80
C ASN A 252 -6.71 1.67 10.82
N LEU A 253 -7.37 2.33 11.75
CA LEU A 253 -6.71 3.21 12.73
C LEU A 253 -5.70 2.47 13.60
N ALA A 254 -6.01 1.23 14.02
CA ALA A 254 -5.10 0.45 14.87
C ALA A 254 -3.81 0.09 14.12
N GLY A 255 -3.91 -0.32 12.86
CA GLY A 255 -2.75 -0.61 12.00
C GLY A 255 -1.90 0.64 11.78
N GLU A 256 -2.52 1.76 11.43
CA GLU A 256 -1.81 3.01 11.17
C GLU A 256 -1.18 3.62 12.44
N LEU A 257 -1.84 3.50 13.59
CA LEU A 257 -1.25 3.86 14.89
C LEU A 257 -0.05 2.97 15.22
N GLY A 258 -0.18 1.66 14.95
CA GLY A 258 0.92 0.71 15.10
C GLY A 258 2.13 1.04 14.22
N GLY A 259 1.91 1.59 13.03
CA GLY A 259 2.95 2.04 12.11
C GLY A 259 3.58 3.39 12.49
N SER A 260 2.75 4.41 12.69
CA SER A 260 3.20 5.79 12.94
C SER A 260 3.61 6.07 14.39
N LYS A 261 3.08 5.30 15.34
CA LYS A 261 3.20 5.53 16.80
C LYS A 261 2.60 6.88 17.27
N ARG A 262 1.73 7.48 16.44
CA ARG A 262 1.15 8.81 16.64
C ARG A 262 -0.32 8.83 16.22
N MET A 263 -1.22 9.17 17.15
CA MET A 263 -2.67 9.19 16.88
C MET A 263 -3.06 10.24 15.84
N ASP A 264 -2.49 11.45 15.92
CA ASP A 264 -2.78 12.54 14.98
C ASP A 264 -2.40 12.22 13.53
N VAL A 265 -1.33 11.47 13.33
CA VAL A 265 -0.88 10.98 12.01
C VAL A 265 -1.81 9.87 11.52
N ALA A 266 -2.07 8.89 12.38
CA ALA A 266 -2.92 7.75 12.05
C ALA A 266 -4.34 8.19 11.67
N GLU A 267 -4.98 9.06 12.47
CA GLU A 267 -6.33 9.56 12.17
C GLU A 267 -6.38 10.37 10.88
N ARG A 268 -5.42 11.28 10.66
CA ARG A 268 -5.35 12.07 9.43
C ARG A 268 -5.24 11.18 8.19
N LYS A 269 -4.37 10.18 8.25
CA LYS A 269 -4.13 9.24 7.16
C LYS A 269 -5.36 8.39 6.86
N VAL A 270 -5.97 7.75 7.87
CA VAL A 270 -7.16 6.93 7.63
C VAL A 270 -8.35 7.75 7.14
N ARG A 271 -8.51 9.02 7.59
CA ARG A 271 -9.53 9.92 7.03
C ARG A 271 -9.34 10.15 5.53
N ALA A 272 -8.11 10.42 5.09
CA ALA A 272 -7.82 10.60 3.66
C ALA A 272 -8.12 9.32 2.86
N ILE A 273 -7.75 8.15 3.39
CA ILE A 273 -8.03 6.85 2.78
C ILE A 273 -9.54 6.59 2.69
N TYR A 274 -10.28 6.79 3.79
CA TYR A 274 -11.72 6.54 3.83
C TYR A 274 -12.49 7.50 2.92
N ARG A 275 -12.06 8.76 2.83
CA ARG A 275 -12.62 9.72 1.87
C ARG A 275 -12.41 9.24 0.43
N SER A 276 -11.19 8.78 0.10
CA SER A 276 -10.93 8.20 -1.23
C SER A 276 -11.82 6.99 -1.49
N CYS A 277 -11.97 6.06 -0.53
CA CYS A 277 -12.90 4.94 -0.66
C CYS A 277 -14.34 5.40 -0.92
N ALA A 278 -14.82 6.40 -0.16
CA ALA A 278 -16.16 6.96 -0.35
C ALA A 278 -16.35 7.58 -1.74
N GLU A 279 -15.37 8.35 -2.20
CA GLU A 279 -15.38 8.98 -3.53
C GLU A 279 -15.31 7.96 -4.68
N HIS A 280 -14.86 6.73 -4.42
CA HIS A 280 -14.80 5.61 -5.37
C HIS A 280 -15.93 4.59 -5.15
N ASN A 281 -16.96 4.90 -4.38
CA ASN A 281 -18.08 3.99 -4.04
C ASN A 281 -17.59 2.65 -3.45
N ALA A 282 -16.44 2.64 -2.80
CA ALA A 282 -15.80 1.46 -2.26
C ALA A 282 -16.15 1.26 -0.78
N ASN A 283 -16.50 0.03 -0.43
CA ASN A 283 -16.56 -0.45 0.94
C ASN A 283 -15.26 -1.16 1.28
N CYS A 284 -14.97 -1.35 2.55
CA CYS A 284 -13.71 -1.94 2.94
C CYS A 284 -13.87 -3.17 3.82
N GLN A 285 -12.81 -3.92 3.93
CA GLN A 285 -12.58 -4.81 5.06
C GLN A 285 -12.74 -3.99 6.33
N GLY A 286 -13.49 -4.50 7.29
CA GLY A 286 -13.96 -3.77 8.47
C GLY A 286 -12.89 -3.02 9.26
N PRO A 287 -13.32 -2.18 10.19
CA PRO A 287 -12.47 -1.31 11.00
C PRO A 287 -11.56 -2.07 11.98
N GLY A 288 -11.63 -3.37 12.00
CA GLY A 288 -11.07 -4.28 12.99
C GLY A 288 -12.15 -4.89 13.87
N THR A 289 -11.74 -5.76 14.80
CA THR A 289 -12.66 -6.35 15.79
C THR A 289 -12.99 -5.35 16.88
N PHE A 290 -14.28 -5.18 17.20
CA PHE A 290 -14.71 -4.39 18.35
C PHE A 290 -14.49 -5.21 19.63
N HIS A 291 -13.70 -4.68 20.56
CA HIS A 291 -13.46 -5.27 21.85
C HIS A 291 -14.35 -4.65 22.94
N ALA A 292 -14.88 -3.45 22.70
CA ALA A 292 -15.77 -2.73 23.58
C ALA A 292 -16.71 -1.81 22.80
N ASP A 293 -17.88 -1.54 23.35
CA ASP A 293 -18.78 -0.49 22.83
C ASP A 293 -18.39 0.88 23.42
N SER A 294 -17.25 1.37 23.00
CA SER A 294 -16.64 2.62 23.45
C SER A 294 -15.90 3.32 22.33
N THR A 295 -15.93 4.64 22.32
CA THR A 295 -15.15 5.47 21.38
C THR A 295 -13.65 5.47 21.68
N ASP A 296 -13.20 4.85 22.75
CA ASP A 296 -11.79 4.55 23.01
C ASP A 296 -11.31 3.25 22.35
N ASP A 297 -12.24 2.41 21.89
CA ASP A 297 -11.91 1.27 21.04
C ASP A 297 -11.51 1.77 19.64
N LEU A 298 -10.31 1.42 19.19
CA LEU A 298 -9.75 1.91 17.92
C LEU A 298 -10.57 1.43 16.71
N ALA A 299 -11.20 0.27 16.79
CA ALA A 299 -12.08 -0.22 15.73
C ALA A 299 -13.39 0.58 15.69
N VAL A 300 -13.97 0.93 16.85
CA VAL A 300 -15.13 1.83 16.92
C VAL A 300 -14.78 3.21 16.39
N ARG A 301 -13.62 3.76 16.75
CA ARG A 301 -13.14 5.03 16.18
C ARG A 301 -12.99 4.93 14.66
N SER A 302 -12.37 3.87 14.14
CA SER A 302 -12.27 3.64 12.71
C SER A 302 -13.63 3.64 12.02
N LEU A 303 -14.63 2.95 12.59
CA LEU A 303 -15.99 2.91 12.06
C LEU A 303 -16.65 4.30 11.99
N ILE A 304 -16.49 5.08 13.06
CA ILE A 304 -17.01 6.46 13.08
C ILE A 304 -16.30 7.31 12.02
N LEU A 305 -14.98 7.20 11.89
CA LEU A 305 -14.20 7.90 10.88
C LEU A 305 -14.63 7.53 9.46
N MET A 306 -14.83 6.23 9.17
CA MET A 306 -15.36 5.77 7.88
C MET A 306 -16.69 6.47 7.54
N ARG A 307 -17.59 6.54 8.51
CA ARG A 307 -18.90 7.18 8.32
C ARG A 307 -18.80 8.70 8.17
N GLN A 308 -17.95 9.37 8.94
CA GLN A 308 -17.71 10.80 8.82
C GLN A 308 -17.13 11.20 7.47
N GLU A 309 -16.31 10.33 6.86
CA GLU A 309 -15.76 10.55 5.52
C GLU A 309 -16.68 10.08 4.38
N GLY A 310 -17.88 9.59 4.69
CA GLY A 310 -18.93 9.31 3.69
C GLY A 310 -19.01 7.87 3.19
N MET A 311 -18.26 6.93 3.75
CA MET A 311 -18.36 5.53 3.35
C MET A 311 -19.73 4.93 3.72
N SER A 312 -20.28 4.08 2.86
CA SER A 312 -21.56 3.38 3.09
C SER A 312 -21.48 2.35 4.22
N CYS A 313 -20.27 1.87 4.52
CA CYS A 313 -19.96 0.91 5.57
C CYS A 313 -20.76 -0.40 5.47
N ARG A 314 -20.94 -0.91 4.27
CA ARG A 314 -21.22 -2.33 4.07
C ARG A 314 -19.87 -3.06 4.21
N LEU A 315 -19.63 -3.64 5.37
CA LEU A 315 -18.30 -4.08 5.75
C LEU A 315 -18.06 -5.54 5.39
N LEU A 316 -16.86 -5.85 4.93
CA LEU A 316 -16.33 -7.20 4.91
C LEU A 316 -15.51 -7.40 6.19
N VAL A 317 -16.02 -8.18 7.12
CA VAL A 317 -15.29 -8.52 8.35
C VAL A 317 -14.46 -9.77 8.07
N ASN A 318 -13.17 -9.61 7.90
CA ASN A 318 -12.27 -10.74 7.74
C ASN A 318 -12.24 -11.58 9.03
N GLY A 319 -12.31 -12.90 8.91
CA GLY A 319 -12.20 -13.83 10.03
C GLY A 319 -10.92 -13.70 10.86
N ARG A 320 -9.89 -13.03 10.35
CA ARG A 320 -8.72 -12.60 11.14
C ARG A 320 -9.07 -11.54 12.20
N ALA A 321 -10.17 -10.86 12.07
CA ALA A 321 -10.67 -9.92 13.07
C ALA A 321 -11.30 -10.61 14.28
N PHE A 322 -11.71 -11.84 14.16
CA PHE A 322 -12.05 -12.67 15.30
C PHE A 322 -10.75 -13.20 15.87
N ASP A 323 -10.62 -13.20 17.20
CA ASP A 323 -9.47 -13.78 17.87
C ASP A 323 -9.07 -15.06 17.12
N THR A 324 -7.92 -15.03 16.49
CA THR A 324 -7.46 -16.05 15.54
C THR A 324 -7.39 -17.44 16.15
N SER A 325 -7.52 -17.55 17.47
CA SER A 325 -7.67 -18.81 18.17
C SER A 325 -8.93 -19.58 17.79
N PHE A 326 -9.98 -18.93 17.27
CA PHE A 326 -11.26 -19.59 16.95
C PHE A 326 -11.41 -20.02 15.50
N ILE A 327 -10.86 -19.27 14.54
CA ILE A 327 -10.98 -19.56 13.13
C ILE A 327 -9.66 -20.02 12.53
N ARG A 328 -8.55 -19.49 13.05
CA ARG A 328 -7.19 -19.87 12.67
C ARG A 328 -6.57 -20.94 13.54
N VAL A 329 -7.36 -21.55 14.35
CA VAL A 329 -6.99 -22.87 14.77
C VAL A 329 -6.83 -23.60 13.43
N GLY A 330 -5.60 -23.79 13.02
CA GLY A 330 -5.29 -24.48 11.79
C GLY A 330 -6.17 -25.71 11.70
N PRO A 331 -6.41 -26.29 10.54
CA PRO A 331 -7.36 -27.40 10.38
C PRO A 331 -7.16 -28.53 11.39
N PHE A 332 -6.14 -28.44 12.21
CA PHE A 332 -5.70 -29.45 13.17
C PHE A 332 -6.11 -29.18 14.64
N ASP A 333 -6.46 -27.92 15.01
CA ASP A 333 -6.69 -27.59 16.43
C ASP A 333 -8.15 -27.33 16.80
N PHE A 334 -9.03 -27.08 15.83
CA PHE A 334 -10.45 -26.97 16.10
C PHE A 334 -11.05 -28.36 16.26
N LYS A 335 -11.57 -28.66 17.45
CA LYS A 335 -12.20 -29.93 17.77
C LYS A 335 -13.69 -29.84 17.49
N MET A 336 -14.20 -30.74 16.62
CA MET A 336 -15.64 -30.91 16.38
C MET A 336 -16.30 -31.48 17.65
N PRO A 337 -17.65 -31.37 17.79
CA PRO A 337 -18.34 -31.86 18.97
C PRO A 337 -18.03 -33.33 19.32
N GLU A 338 -17.84 -34.15 18.30
CA GLU A 338 -17.50 -35.57 18.45
C GLU A 338 -16.06 -35.82 18.89
N GLU A 339 -15.17 -34.83 18.69
CA GLU A 339 -13.76 -34.91 19.08
C GLU A 339 -13.53 -34.41 20.51
N ASP A 340 -14.13 -33.26 20.86
CA ASP A 340 -14.07 -32.63 22.19
C ASP A 340 -15.28 -31.71 22.43
N PRO A 341 -16.38 -32.24 22.98
CA PRO A 341 -17.61 -31.47 23.20
C PRO A 341 -17.42 -30.24 24.11
N GLY A 342 -16.58 -30.34 25.13
CA GLY A 342 -16.36 -29.25 26.08
C GLY A 342 -15.66 -28.05 25.43
N ARG A 343 -14.65 -28.31 24.65
CA ARG A 343 -13.90 -27.31 23.90
C ARG A 343 -14.75 -26.67 22.82
N PHE A 344 -15.56 -27.46 22.13
CA PHE A 344 -16.51 -26.96 21.12
C PHE A 344 -17.53 -25.98 21.73
N VAL A 345 -18.17 -26.35 22.86
CA VAL A 345 -19.15 -25.48 23.54
C VAL A 345 -18.51 -24.19 24.03
N SER A 346 -17.28 -24.26 24.56
CA SER A 346 -16.55 -23.06 24.99
C SER A 346 -16.26 -22.15 23.82
N ALA A 347 -15.80 -22.68 22.69
CA ALA A 347 -15.49 -21.93 21.48
C ALA A 347 -16.74 -21.26 20.89
N THR A 348 -17.82 -21.99 20.73
CA THR A 348 -19.09 -21.47 20.17
C THR A 348 -19.71 -20.39 21.07
N ASN A 349 -19.65 -20.55 22.40
CA ASN A 349 -20.12 -19.55 23.36
C ASN A 349 -19.30 -18.24 23.29
N SER A 350 -18.00 -18.36 23.18
CA SER A 350 -17.12 -17.20 23.04
C SER A 350 -17.35 -16.48 21.72
N PHE A 351 -17.49 -17.23 20.63
CA PHE A 351 -17.80 -16.70 19.31
C PHE A 351 -19.16 -15.98 19.32
N TRP A 352 -20.17 -16.57 19.94
CA TRP A 352 -21.50 -15.96 20.01
C TRP A 352 -21.47 -14.60 20.74
N LYS A 353 -20.77 -14.50 21.87
CA LYS A 353 -20.63 -13.24 22.60
C LYS A 353 -19.95 -12.18 21.77
N MET A 354 -18.90 -12.54 21.07
CA MET A 354 -18.14 -11.64 20.20
C MET A 354 -18.97 -11.20 18.99
N ALA A 355 -19.59 -12.13 18.26
CA ALA A 355 -20.42 -11.81 17.10
C ALA A 355 -21.60 -10.91 17.48
N ARG A 356 -22.19 -11.13 18.66
CA ARG A 356 -23.21 -10.25 19.22
C ARG A 356 -22.70 -8.84 19.49
N LEU A 357 -21.51 -8.69 20.08
CA LEU A 357 -20.89 -7.38 20.28
C LEU A 357 -20.68 -6.66 18.95
N GLN A 358 -20.14 -7.36 17.93
CA GLN A 358 -19.97 -6.80 16.60
C GLN A 358 -21.31 -6.24 16.06
N ARG A 359 -22.36 -7.06 16.11
CA ARG A 359 -23.70 -6.66 15.66
C ARG A 359 -24.22 -5.45 16.43
N ASP A 360 -24.16 -5.49 17.76
CA ASP A 360 -24.72 -4.43 18.63
C ASP A 360 -24.00 -3.09 18.42
N VAL A 361 -22.67 -3.11 18.19
CA VAL A 361 -21.89 -1.91 17.84
C VAL A 361 -22.28 -1.37 16.45
N LEU A 362 -22.41 -2.25 15.44
CA LEU A 362 -22.85 -1.83 14.11
C LEU A 362 -24.24 -1.21 14.13
N ASP A 363 -25.20 -1.83 14.81
CA ASP A 363 -26.55 -1.29 14.97
C ASP A 363 -26.55 0.08 15.67
N LYS A 364 -25.72 0.23 16.69
CA LYS A 364 -25.60 1.50 17.43
C LYS A 364 -25.07 2.63 16.55
N TYR A 365 -23.98 2.41 15.83
CA TYR A 365 -23.27 3.46 15.10
C TYR A 365 -23.70 3.59 13.63
N LEU A 366 -24.14 2.51 12.98
CA LEU A 366 -24.58 2.53 11.59
C LEU A 366 -26.10 2.55 11.43
N GLY A 367 -26.84 2.03 12.41
CA GLY A 367 -28.29 1.79 12.31
C GLY A 367 -28.63 0.53 11.54
N HIS A 368 -27.65 -0.28 11.22
CA HIS A 368 -27.76 -1.59 10.58
C HIS A 368 -26.51 -2.43 10.90
N HIS A 369 -26.61 -3.73 10.72
CA HIS A 369 -25.49 -4.66 10.88
C HIS A 369 -25.18 -5.42 9.58
N VAL A 370 -25.36 -4.76 8.43
CA VAL A 370 -24.99 -5.35 7.13
C VAL A 370 -23.48 -5.47 7.05
N CYS A 371 -22.99 -6.68 7.32
CA CYS A 371 -21.58 -7.04 7.23
C CYS A 371 -21.45 -8.52 6.89
N TYR A 372 -20.33 -8.87 6.26
CA TYR A 372 -20.03 -10.23 5.81
C TYR A 372 -18.84 -10.75 6.59
N PHE A 373 -19.06 -11.85 7.31
CA PHE A 373 -18.02 -12.50 8.10
C PHE A 373 -17.30 -13.56 7.27
N SER A 374 -16.02 -13.34 7.02
CA SER A 374 -15.19 -14.29 6.32
C SER A 374 -14.98 -15.57 7.14
N SER A 375 -14.99 -16.70 6.47
CA SER A 375 -14.47 -17.97 6.97
C SER A 375 -12.93 -18.00 6.80
N ALA A 376 -12.36 -19.17 6.57
CA ALA A 376 -10.95 -19.25 6.22
C ALA A 376 -10.74 -18.91 4.73
N ASP A 377 -9.56 -18.40 4.44
CA ASP A 377 -9.11 -17.94 3.14
C ASP A 377 -8.79 -19.14 2.23
N GLU A 378 -9.32 -19.16 1.00
CA GLU A 378 -9.10 -20.18 -0.03
C GLU A 378 -9.28 -21.64 0.46
N CYS A 379 -10.29 -21.86 1.28
CA CYS A 379 -10.51 -23.15 1.92
C CYS A 379 -11.40 -24.07 1.10
N GLY A 380 -11.02 -25.35 1.03
CA GLY A 380 -11.85 -26.39 0.42
C GLY A 380 -13.10 -26.73 1.25
N THR A 381 -14.03 -27.46 0.62
CA THR A 381 -15.32 -27.90 1.16
C THR A 381 -15.25 -28.46 2.58
N TRP A 382 -14.18 -29.21 2.90
CA TRP A 382 -14.00 -29.81 4.24
C TRP A 382 -13.89 -28.76 5.35
N PHE A 383 -13.20 -27.66 5.08
CA PHE A 383 -13.04 -26.59 6.04
C PHE A 383 -14.33 -25.77 6.18
N ASN A 384 -15.04 -25.56 5.09
CA ASN A 384 -16.35 -24.89 5.10
C ASN A 384 -17.34 -25.64 6.00
N ARG A 385 -17.38 -26.98 5.94
CA ARG A 385 -18.23 -27.81 6.83
C ARG A 385 -17.92 -27.60 8.31
N ARG A 386 -16.65 -27.42 8.67
CA ARG A 386 -16.26 -27.11 10.06
C ARG A 386 -16.70 -25.71 10.51
N SER A 387 -16.88 -24.81 9.57
CA SER A 387 -17.35 -23.44 9.83
C SER A 387 -18.87 -23.36 10.04
N TYR A 388 -19.65 -24.35 9.64
CA TYR A 388 -21.12 -24.32 9.72
C TYR A 388 -21.70 -24.01 11.10
N PRO A 389 -21.18 -24.51 12.23
CA PRO A 389 -21.71 -24.15 13.54
C PRO A 389 -21.57 -22.64 13.82
N PHE A 390 -20.48 -22.04 13.38
CA PHE A 390 -20.23 -20.61 13.54
C PHE A 390 -21.09 -19.78 12.59
N TRP A 391 -21.25 -20.21 11.34
CA TRP A 391 -22.21 -19.60 10.39
C TRP A 391 -23.64 -19.68 10.89
N GLY A 392 -24.00 -20.79 11.54
CA GLY A 392 -25.30 -20.92 12.22
C GLY A 392 -25.52 -19.86 13.29
N ILE A 393 -24.50 -19.55 14.07
CA ILE A 393 -24.51 -18.46 15.07
C ILE A 393 -24.67 -17.09 14.39
N LEU A 394 -23.90 -16.82 13.34
CA LEU A 394 -24.01 -15.56 12.61
C LEU A 394 -25.42 -15.37 12.04
N ARG A 395 -25.97 -16.40 11.42
CA ARG A 395 -27.33 -16.38 10.88
C ARG A 395 -28.40 -16.13 11.95
N GLN A 396 -28.28 -16.75 13.14
CA GLN A 396 -29.18 -16.49 14.28
C GLN A 396 -29.09 -15.05 14.76
N LEU A 397 -27.94 -14.40 14.57
CA LEU A 397 -27.73 -12.98 14.91
C LEU A 397 -28.12 -12.03 13.77
N GLY A 398 -28.61 -12.55 12.62
CA GLY A 398 -28.90 -11.75 11.44
C GLY A 398 -27.66 -11.25 10.69
N LEU A 399 -26.51 -11.86 10.95
CA LEU A 399 -25.25 -11.53 10.28
C LEU A 399 -25.04 -12.42 9.07
N GLU A 400 -24.39 -11.91 8.04
CA GLU A 400 -24.12 -12.63 6.80
C GLU A 400 -22.71 -13.24 6.79
N THR A 401 -22.50 -14.27 6.00
CA THR A 401 -21.22 -14.94 5.83
C THR A 401 -20.67 -14.72 4.43
N TRP A 402 -19.37 -14.84 4.31
CA TRP A 402 -18.64 -14.71 3.07
C TRP A 402 -17.60 -15.81 2.96
N THR A 403 -17.41 -16.34 1.77
CA THR A 403 -16.39 -17.36 1.49
C THR A 403 -15.91 -17.27 0.05
N ASP A 404 -14.62 -17.55 -0.13
CA ASP A 404 -13.92 -17.55 -1.41
C ASP A 404 -13.79 -18.94 -2.05
N SER A 405 -14.44 -19.93 -1.49
CA SER A 405 -14.30 -21.30 -1.95
C SER A 405 -15.57 -22.11 -1.80
N GLY A 406 -15.65 -23.22 -2.52
CA GLY A 406 -16.74 -24.16 -2.48
C GLY A 406 -17.68 -24.03 -3.68
N VAL A 407 -18.72 -24.87 -3.67
CA VAL A 407 -19.79 -24.83 -4.65
C VAL A 407 -21.06 -24.27 -4.03
N PRO A 408 -21.98 -23.68 -4.81
CA PRO A 408 -23.20 -23.07 -4.27
C PRO A 408 -23.98 -23.94 -3.33
N GLY A 409 -24.05 -25.23 -3.58
CA GLY A 409 -24.77 -26.19 -2.75
C GLY A 409 -24.18 -26.41 -1.35
N ASP A 410 -22.89 -26.14 -1.16
CA ASP A 410 -22.22 -26.30 0.14
C ASP A 410 -22.40 -25.10 1.04
N ILE A 411 -22.61 -23.89 0.47
CA ILE A 411 -22.60 -22.62 1.18
C ILE A 411 -23.74 -21.69 0.73
N SER A 412 -24.90 -22.26 0.42
CA SER A 412 -26.08 -21.60 -0.17
C SER A 412 -26.62 -20.37 0.60
N TRP A 413 -26.13 -20.09 1.77
CA TRP A 413 -26.57 -19.00 2.65
C TRP A 413 -25.46 -17.98 2.95
N SER A 414 -24.38 -18.04 2.21
CA SER A 414 -23.28 -17.09 2.28
C SER A 414 -23.14 -16.29 0.98
N VAL A 415 -22.42 -15.18 1.03
CA VAL A 415 -21.96 -14.51 -0.17
C VAL A 415 -20.89 -15.41 -0.80
N GLY A 416 -21.14 -15.88 -2.00
CA GLY A 416 -20.17 -16.64 -2.76
C GLY A 416 -19.13 -15.74 -3.41
N MET A 417 -17.91 -16.23 -3.52
CA MET A 417 -16.87 -15.58 -4.30
C MET A 417 -16.55 -16.41 -5.52
N ASN A 418 -16.38 -15.72 -6.62
CA ASN A 418 -16.02 -16.34 -7.87
C ASN A 418 -14.64 -15.89 -8.33
N ASP A 419 -13.74 -16.84 -8.44
CA ASP A 419 -12.37 -16.71 -8.88
C ASP A 419 -12.23 -16.77 -10.41
N LEU A 420 -13.20 -16.20 -11.15
CA LEU A 420 -13.15 -16.23 -12.60
C LEU A 420 -12.27 -15.16 -13.18
N PRO A 421 -11.21 -15.57 -13.81
CA PRO A 421 -10.17 -14.64 -14.24
C PRO A 421 -10.47 -13.84 -15.52
N ALA A 422 -11.36 -14.26 -16.36
CA ALA A 422 -11.43 -13.70 -17.70
C ALA A 422 -12.79 -13.18 -18.15
N THR A 423 -13.88 -13.78 -17.74
CA THR A 423 -15.22 -13.41 -18.19
C THR A 423 -16.24 -13.63 -17.10
N ALA A 424 -17.00 -12.60 -16.79
CA ALA A 424 -18.20 -12.76 -15.96
C ALA A 424 -19.19 -13.68 -16.70
N ARG A 425 -19.60 -14.77 -16.04
CA ARG A 425 -20.55 -15.71 -16.60
C ARG A 425 -21.84 -15.65 -15.82
N HIS A 426 -22.92 -15.30 -16.48
CA HIS A 426 -24.26 -15.30 -15.92
C HIS A 426 -24.62 -16.64 -15.22
N SER A 427 -24.20 -17.78 -15.79
CA SER A 427 -24.45 -19.11 -15.21
C SER A 427 -23.87 -19.31 -13.80
N GLU A 428 -22.87 -18.56 -13.43
CA GLU A 428 -22.24 -18.67 -12.12
C GLU A 428 -23.00 -17.86 -11.07
N ALA A 429 -23.31 -16.58 -11.36
CA ALA A 429 -24.19 -15.78 -10.52
C ALA A 429 -25.53 -16.49 -10.33
N TRP A 430 -26.13 -16.98 -11.42
CA TRP A 430 -27.37 -17.75 -11.36
C TRP A 430 -27.29 -18.99 -10.46
N SER A 431 -26.16 -19.72 -10.48
CA SER A 431 -25.97 -20.90 -9.63
C SER A 431 -26.02 -20.57 -8.14
N TRP A 432 -25.40 -19.44 -7.76
CA TRP A 432 -25.43 -18.93 -6.40
C TRP A 432 -26.81 -18.42 -6.01
N HIS A 433 -27.47 -17.66 -6.88
CA HIS A 433 -28.82 -17.17 -6.66
C HIS A 433 -29.82 -18.31 -6.52
N ALA A 434 -29.69 -19.35 -7.34
CA ALA A 434 -30.53 -20.55 -7.26
C ALA A 434 -30.32 -21.31 -5.94
N ALA A 435 -29.13 -21.20 -5.34
CA ALA A 435 -28.86 -21.77 -4.02
C ALA A 435 -29.28 -20.83 -2.86
N GLY A 436 -29.83 -19.63 -3.14
CA GLY A 436 -30.27 -18.66 -2.16
C GLY A 436 -29.14 -17.79 -1.58
N ALA A 437 -27.98 -17.75 -2.26
CA ALA A 437 -26.82 -16.90 -1.89
C ALA A 437 -26.61 -15.80 -2.92
N LYS A 438 -25.74 -14.84 -2.59
CA LYS A 438 -25.26 -13.79 -3.51
C LYS A 438 -23.95 -14.21 -4.14
N ALA A 439 -23.62 -13.65 -5.29
CA ALA A 439 -22.36 -13.85 -5.99
C ALA A 439 -21.63 -12.54 -6.19
N VAL A 440 -20.44 -12.41 -5.62
CA VAL A 440 -19.49 -11.33 -5.89
C VAL A 440 -18.26 -11.91 -6.56
N THR A 441 -17.56 -11.09 -7.35
CA THR A 441 -16.31 -11.55 -7.96
C THR A 441 -15.16 -11.40 -7.01
N TYR A 442 -14.10 -12.19 -7.18
CA TYR A 442 -12.90 -12.13 -6.38
C TYR A 442 -11.67 -11.99 -7.25
N ALA A 443 -10.89 -10.96 -6.98
CA ALA A 443 -9.54 -10.73 -7.51
C ALA A 443 -9.33 -10.93 -9.03
N GLY A 444 -10.35 -11.06 -9.80
CA GLY A 444 -10.27 -11.24 -11.26
C GLY A 444 -10.90 -10.08 -12.02
N PRO A 445 -10.49 -9.76 -13.23
CA PRO A 445 -9.31 -10.29 -13.88
C PRO A 445 -8.03 -9.71 -13.28
N PHE A 446 -7.02 -10.54 -13.16
CA PHE A 446 -5.68 -10.10 -12.74
C PHE A 446 -5.01 -9.36 -13.89
N THR A 447 -5.30 -8.09 -14.04
CA THR A 447 -4.68 -7.27 -15.07
C THR A 447 -3.59 -6.41 -14.47
N GLY A 448 -2.56 -6.18 -15.26
CA GLY A 448 -1.53 -5.23 -14.89
C GLY A 448 -2.05 -3.80 -14.78
N PRO A 449 -1.30 -2.92 -14.15
CA PRO A 449 -1.67 -1.52 -13.92
C PRO A 449 -1.71 -0.69 -15.21
N ALA A 450 -1.36 -1.25 -16.35
CA ALA A 450 -1.34 -0.57 -17.63
C ALA A 450 -2.69 -0.60 -18.38
N ASP A 451 -3.71 -1.24 -17.80
CA ASP A 451 -5.00 -1.44 -18.48
C ASP A 451 -6.19 -1.00 -17.61
N PRO A 452 -6.40 0.32 -17.44
CA PRO A 452 -7.55 0.82 -16.72
C PRO A 452 -8.90 0.55 -17.42
N ASP A 453 -8.94 0.36 -18.75
CA ASP A 453 -10.19 0.03 -19.48
C ASP A 453 -10.77 -1.29 -18.98
N ILE A 454 -9.93 -2.30 -18.80
CA ILE A 454 -10.43 -3.60 -18.34
C ILE A 454 -11.02 -3.52 -16.93
N TRP A 455 -10.46 -2.67 -16.05
CA TRP A 455 -11.01 -2.45 -14.71
C TRP A 455 -12.39 -1.79 -14.82
N ARG A 456 -12.53 -0.71 -15.57
CA ARG A 456 -13.80 -0.03 -15.79
C ARG A 456 -14.84 -0.96 -16.43
N ARG A 457 -14.49 -1.60 -17.53
CA ARG A 457 -15.39 -2.45 -18.31
C ARG A 457 -15.83 -3.69 -17.54
N THR A 458 -14.88 -4.40 -16.94
CA THR A 458 -15.16 -5.68 -16.28
C THR A 458 -15.89 -5.47 -14.96
N LYS A 459 -15.38 -4.59 -14.09
CA LYS A 459 -15.96 -4.39 -12.74
C LYS A 459 -17.28 -3.63 -12.77
N GLY A 460 -17.50 -2.80 -13.78
CA GLY A 460 -18.78 -2.13 -14.05
C GLY A 460 -19.69 -3.02 -14.86
N LEU A 461 -19.50 -3.00 -16.19
CA LEU A 461 -20.50 -3.51 -17.12
C LEU A 461 -20.58 -5.02 -17.17
N ARG A 462 -19.45 -5.74 -17.30
CA ARG A 462 -19.50 -7.20 -17.49
C ARG A 462 -20.14 -7.91 -16.31
N TYR A 463 -19.74 -7.56 -15.09
CA TYR A 463 -20.29 -8.20 -13.89
C TYR A 463 -21.75 -7.78 -13.63
N TYR A 464 -22.08 -6.52 -13.93
CA TYR A 464 -23.46 -6.05 -13.86
C TYR A 464 -24.37 -6.86 -14.77
N TYR A 465 -24.02 -6.99 -16.07
CA TYR A 465 -24.83 -7.74 -17.04
C TYR A 465 -24.78 -9.26 -16.86
N ALA A 466 -23.82 -9.77 -16.12
CA ALA A 466 -23.77 -11.19 -15.74
C ALA A 466 -24.49 -11.48 -14.42
N ASP A 467 -25.30 -10.53 -13.91
CA ASP A 467 -26.11 -10.65 -12.70
C ASP A 467 -25.33 -10.86 -11.41
N PHE A 468 -24.06 -10.44 -11.36
CA PHE A 468 -23.31 -10.46 -10.10
C PHE A 468 -23.84 -9.38 -9.14
N ASP A 469 -23.72 -9.64 -7.83
CA ASP A 469 -24.10 -8.72 -6.76
C ASP A 469 -23.02 -7.67 -6.45
N GLY A 470 -21.93 -7.71 -7.18
CA GLY A 470 -20.85 -6.76 -7.03
C GLY A 470 -19.47 -7.35 -7.20
N LEU A 471 -18.50 -6.66 -6.67
CA LEU A 471 -17.10 -7.05 -6.71
C LEU A 471 -16.51 -7.14 -5.30
N HIS A 472 -15.57 -8.06 -5.15
CA HIS A 472 -14.67 -8.15 -4.01
C HIS A 472 -13.24 -8.21 -4.54
N GLU A 473 -12.35 -7.36 -4.00
CA GLU A 473 -11.01 -7.23 -4.55
C GLU A 473 -9.91 -7.43 -3.51
N TYR A 474 -8.98 -8.27 -3.85
CA TYR A 474 -7.66 -8.34 -3.26
C TYR A 474 -6.66 -7.68 -4.21
N CYS A 475 -6.09 -6.50 -3.88
CA CYS A 475 -6.47 -5.71 -2.73
C CYS A 475 -6.21 -4.23 -2.99
N PHE A 476 -6.80 -3.39 -2.19
CA PHE A 476 -6.62 -1.94 -2.23
C PHE A 476 -5.14 -1.54 -2.16
N HIS A 477 -4.40 -2.17 -1.23
CA HIS A 477 -2.98 -1.96 -1.03
C HIS A 477 -2.33 -3.21 -0.42
N THR A 478 -1.20 -3.67 -0.97
CA THR A 478 -0.41 -4.75 -0.40
C THR A 478 0.73 -4.19 0.42
N ALA A 479 0.82 -4.57 1.70
CA ALA A 479 1.91 -4.15 2.57
C ALA A 479 3.29 -4.63 2.10
N GLU A 480 3.32 -5.70 1.30
CA GLU A 480 4.55 -6.38 0.87
C GLU A 480 5.34 -5.62 -0.20
N ASN A 481 4.69 -4.70 -0.94
CA ASN A 481 5.29 -4.06 -2.12
C ASN A 481 5.14 -2.54 -2.15
N ALA A 482 4.86 -1.92 -1.01
CA ALA A 482 4.69 -0.48 -0.93
C ALA A 482 5.86 0.25 -1.60
N TRP A 483 5.59 0.95 -2.70
CA TRP A 483 6.54 1.73 -3.49
C TRP A 483 7.60 0.94 -4.28
N ASN A 484 7.77 -0.38 -4.06
CA ASN A 484 8.73 -1.20 -4.79
C ASN A 484 8.08 -2.09 -5.84
N ASP A 485 7.60 -1.52 -6.90
CA ASP A 485 7.03 -2.27 -8.02
C ASP A 485 8.05 -2.82 -9.03
N PHE A 486 9.33 -2.72 -8.70
CA PHE A 486 10.40 -3.42 -9.41
C PHE A 486 10.61 -4.86 -8.93
N SER A 487 10.01 -5.21 -7.81
CA SER A 487 10.18 -6.54 -7.28
C SER A 487 9.46 -7.56 -8.14
N ALA A 488 10.21 -8.06 -9.12
CA ALA A 488 9.87 -9.25 -9.86
C ALA A 488 9.70 -10.49 -8.94
N ARG A 489 9.75 -10.37 -7.64
CA ARG A 489 9.70 -11.48 -6.69
C ARG A 489 8.34 -11.68 -6.03
N SER A 490 7.47 -10.67 -6.07
CA SER A 490 6.14 -10.80 -5.52
C SER A 490 5.09 -10.83 -6.63
N PRO A 491 4.26 -11.87 -6.70
CA PRO A 491 3.14 -11.91 -7.64
C PRO A 491 2.04 -10.88 -7.32
N TYR A 492 2.16 -10.15 -6.20
CA TYR A 492 1.14 -9.24 -5.70
C TYR A 492 1.36 -7.76 -6.08
N SER A 493 2.44 -7.41 -6.78
CA SER A 493 2.68 -6.02 -7.21
C SER A 493 1.56 -5.46 -8.10
N GLN A 494 0.91 -6.31 -8.87
CA GLN A 494 -0.22 -5.97 -9.73
C GLN A 494 -1.51 -5.65 -9.00
N PHE A 495 -1.64 -6.01 -7.72
CA PHE A 495 -2.82 -5.73 -6.91
C PHE A 495 -2.74 -4.38 -6.19
N GLN A 496 -1.81 -3.52 -6.58
CA GLN A 496 -1.62 -2.21 -5.98
C GLN A 496 -2.50 -1.17 -6.69
N PHE A 497 -3.62 -0.80 -6.09
CA PHE A 497 -4.52 0.22 -6.63
C PHE A 497 -4.17 1.63 -6.15
N VAL A 498 -3.54 1.76 -5.00
CA VAL A 498 -3.10 3.04 -4.44
C VAL A 498 -1.72 2.92 -3.83
N TYR A 499 -1.00 4.03 -3.76
CA TYR A 499 0.27 4.11 -3.04
C TYR A 499 0.06 4.89 -1.75
N LEU A 500 0.17 4.21 -0.61
CA LEU A 500 0.01 4.84 0.69
C LEU A 500 1.16 5.80 0.97
N THR A 501 0.83 6.98 1.47
CA THR A 501 1.76 8.02 1.90
C THR A 501 1.73 8.18 3.42
N TYR A 502 2.53 9.10 3.96
CA TYR A 502 2.56 9.37 5.39
C TYR A 502 1.23 9.93 5.92
N ASP A 503 0.52 10.71 5.14
CA ASP A 503 -0.70 11.42 5.53
C ASP A 503 -1.91 11.14 4.64
N GLY A 504 -1.84 10.13 3.77
CA GLY A 504 -2.91 9.76 2.87
C GLY A 504 -2.52 8.68 1.87
N LEU A 505 -2.86 8.92 0.62
CA LEU A 505 -2.58 8.03 -0.50
C LEU A 505 -2.36 8.83 -1.80
N ILE A 506 -1.75 8.18 -2.77
CA ILE A 506 -1.69 8.59 -4.16
C ILE A 506 -2.57 7.63 -4.96
N SER A 507 -3.47 8.20 -5.76
CA SER A 507 -4.35 7.45 -6.65
C SER A 507 -3.60 6.91 -7.87
N THR A 508 -4.17 5.88 -8.49
CA THR A 508 -3.69 5.33 -9.77
C THR A 508 -4.81 5.30 -10.79
N LEU A 509 -4.46 5.23 -12.08
CA LEU A 509 -5.47 5.10 -13.14
C LEU A 509 -6.42 3.89 -12.94
N PRO A 510 -5.97 2.70 -12.52
CA PRO A 510 -6.88 1.60 -12.17
C PRO A 510 -7.85 1.93 -11.04
N TRP A 511 -7.41 2.67 -10.00
CA TRP A 511 -8.31 3.08 -8.92
C TRP A 511 -9.38 4.05 -9.42
N GLU A 512 -8.99 5.04 -10.22
CA GLU A 512 -9.92 5.95 -10.86
C GLU A 512 -10.88 5.22 -11.81
N ALA A 513 -10.40 4.20 -12.53
CA ALA A 513 -11.23 3.36 -13.40
C ALA A 513 -12.29 2.56 -12.63
N VAL A 514 -11.99 2.14 -11.40
CA VAL A 514 -12.97 1.50 -10.52
C VAL A 514 -14.08 2.48 -10.13
N ARG A 515 -13.76 3.76 -9.84
CA ARG A 515 -14.81 4.78 -9.60
C ARG A 515 -15.76 4.84 -10.78
N GLU A 516 -15.22 4.95 -11.99
CA GLU A 516 -16.00 5.02 -13.22
C GLU A 516 -16.83 3.75 -13.47
N ALA A 517 -16.28 2.58 -13.14
CA ALA A 517 -17.02 1.32 -13.23
C ALA A 517 -18.29 1.34 -12.38
N LEU A 518 -18.16 1.80 -11.13
CA LEU A 518 -19.29 1.91 -10.21
C LEU A 518 -20.26 3.02 -10.62
N ASP A 519 -19.76 4.14 -11.15
CA ASP A 519 -20.62 5.19 -11.67
C ASP A 519 -21.38 4.74 -12.92
N ASP A 520 -20.77 3.99 -13.83
CA ASP A 520 -21.48 3.35 -14.98
C ASP A 520 -22.64 2.46 -14.47
N VAL A 521 -22.43 1.67 -13.43
CA VAL A 521 -23.50 0.86 -12.81
C VAL A 521 -24.57 1.74 -12.17
N ARG A 522 -24.22 2.85 -11.54
CA ARG A 522 -25.19 3.81 -10.96
C ARG A 522 -26.06 4.49 -12.03
N TYR A 523 -25.48 4.81 -13.18
CA TYR A 523 -26.25 5.31 -14.37
C TYR A 523 -27.23 4.26 -14.86
N LEU A 524 -26.82 3.01 -14.99
CA LEU A 524 -27.68 1.90 -15.38
C LEU A 524 -28.78 1.66 -14.33
N SER A 525 -28.42 1.72 -13.06
CA SER A 525 -29.37 1.60 -11.94
C SER A 525 -30.44 2.69 -12.02
N LEU A 526 -30.05 3.94 -12.27
CA LEU A 526 -30.99 5.05 -12.47
C LEU A 526 -31.95 4.77 -13.62
N LEU A 527 -31.44 4.39 -14.78
CA LEU A 527 -32.25 4.09 -15.94
C LEU A 527 -33.26 2.97 -15.64
N ARG A 528 -32.81 1.87 -15.02
CA ARG A 528 -33.68 0.74 -14.68
C ARG A 528 -34.77 1.12 -13.68
N LEU A 529 -34.43 1.84 -12.62
CA LEU A 529 -35.41 2.36 -11.66
C LEU A 529 -36.46 3.27 -12.30
N ARG A 530 -36.05 4.08 -13.30
CA ARG A 530 -37.00 4.93 -14.04
C ARG A 530 -37.85 4.13 -14.99
N CYS A 531 -37.31 3.07 -15.63
CA CYS A 531 -38.09 2.14 -16.42
C CYS A 531 -39.16 1.43 -15.58
N GLU A 532 -38.82 0.94 -14.40
CA GLU A 532 -39.73 0.29 -13.46
C GLU A 532 -40.84 1.24 -13.01
N ALA A 533 -40.49 2.51 -12.74
CA ALA A 533 -41.48 3.53 -12.42
C ALA A 533 -42.44 3.78 -13.61
N ALA A 534 -41.90 3.84 -14.83
CA ALA A 534 -42.69 4.00 -16.03
C ALA A 534 -43.65 2.81 -16.30
N LEU A 535 -43.22 1.59 -16.03
CA LEU A 535 -44.08 0.40 -16.15
C LEU A 535 -45.27 0.40 -15.19
N LYS A 536 -45.16 1.12 -14.07
CA LYS A 536 -46.23 1.29 -13.06
C LYS A 536 -47.17 2.47 -13.36
N SER A 537 -46.88 3.25 -14.40
CA SER A 537 -47.71 4.38 -14.80
C SER A 537 -49.10 3.94 -15.28
N PRO A 538 -50.18 4.67 -15.01
CA PRO A 538 -51.49 4.37 -15.62
C PRO A 538 -51.51 4.72 -17.10
N ASP A 539 -50.61 5.50 -17.64
CA ASP A 539 -50.56 5.88 -19.05
C ASP A 539 -49.87 4.81 -19.89
N PRO A 540 -50.55 4.17 -20.87
CA PRO A 540 -49.96 3.17 -21.74
C PRO A 540 -48.77 3.67 -22.56
N ALA A 541 -48.72 4.96 -22.93
CA ALA A 541 -47.61 5.55 -23.65
C ALA A 541 -46.33 5.61 -22.78
N VAL A 542 -46.48 5.97 -21.51
CA VAL A 542 -45.39 5.96 -20.54
C VAL A 542 -44.90 4.54 -20.28
N GLN A 543 -45.81 3.55 -20.15
CA GLN A 543 -45.44 2.15 -20.07
C GLN A 543 -44.67 1.66 -21.28
N ALA A 544 -45.11 2.03 -22.50
CA ALA A 544 -44.44 1.67 -23.74
C ALA A 544 -43.03 2.27 -23.82
N LEU A 545 -42.85 3.50 -23.33
CA LEU A 545 -41.55 4.17 -23.24
C LEU A 545 -40.63 3.40 -22.29
N GLY A 546 -41.12 3.05 -21.09
CA GLY A 546 -40.35 2.26 -20.12
C GLY A 546 -39.93 0.91 -20.68
N ARG A 547 -40.83 0.17 -21.33
CA ARG A 547 -40.52 -1.12 -22.00
C ARG A 547 -39.45 -0.96 -23.08
N ARG A 548 -39.53 0.08 -23.92
CA ARG A 548 -38.58 0.35 -24.98
C ARG A 548 -37.18 0.55 -24.42
N HIS A 549 -37.05 1.32 -23.35
CA HIS A 549 -35.73 1.56 -22.72
C HIS A 549 -35.20 0.35 -21.97
N LEU A 550 -36.02 -0.44 -21.33
CA LEU A 550 -35.66 -1.66 -20.67
C LEU A 550 -35.13 -2.69 -21.69
N VAL A 551 -35.86 -2.92 -22.79
CA VAL A 551 -35.43 -3.81 -23.88
C VAL A 551 -34.10 -3.35 -24.47
N TRP A 552 -33.92 -2.04 -24.66
CA TRP A 552 -32.64 -1.50 -25.14
C TRP A 552 -31.50 -1.78 -24.15
N MET A 553 -31.75 -1.57 -22.86
CA MET A 553 -30.75 -1.81 -21.82
C MET A 553 -30.36 -3.28 -21.73
N ASP A 554 -31.34 -4.18 -21.70
CA ASP A 554 -31.11 -5.62 -21.58
C ASP A 554 -30.48 -6.25 -22.85
N ALA A 555 -30.55 -5.56 -24.00
CA ALA A 555 -29.93 -5.99 -25.25
C ALA A 555 -28.46 -5.53 -25.40
N GLN A 556 -27.89 -4.83 -24.41
CA GLN A 556 -26.50 -4.38 -24.53
C GLN A 556 -25.53 -5.53 -24.26
N ASP A 557 -24.51 -5.63 -25.11
CA ASP A 557 -23.37 -6.52 -24.89
C ASP A 557 -22.19 -5.69 -24.40
N PRO A 558 -21.76 -5.83 -23.16
CA PRO A 558 -20.66 -5.03 -22.61
C PRO A 558 -19.34 -5.17 -23.37
N ASP A 559 -19.15 -6.30 -24.11
CA ASP A 559 -17.95 -6.53 -24.89
C ASP A 559 -18.00 -5.85 -26.26
N ALA A 560 -19.20 -5.55 -26.77
CA ALA A 560 -19.42 -4.85 -28.03
C ALA A 560 -19.40 -3.31 -27.88
N ILE A 561 -19.42 -2.77 -26.66
CA ILE A 561 -19.40 -1.33 -26.41
C ILE A 561 -17.97 -0.80 -26.61
N VAL A 562 -17.74 -0.07 -27.71
CA VAL A 562 -16.40 0.46 -28.01
C VAL A 562 -16.10 1.74 -27.23
N ASP A 563 -17.05 2.68 -27.15
CA ASP A 563 -16.91 3.98 -26.47
C ASP A 563 -17.80 4.01 -25.22
N LEU A 564 -17.18 3.81 -24.04
CA LEU A 564 -17.86 3.79 -22.75
C LEU A 564 -18.43 5.17 -22.37
N PHE A 565 -17.83 6.27 -22.80
CA PHE A 565 -18.37 7.61 -22.55
C PHE A 565 -19.60 7.90 -23.41
N ALA A 566 -19.60 7.50 -24.68
CA ALA A 566 -20.77 7.61 -25.53
C ALA A 566 -21.93 6.74 -25.00
N PHE A 567 -21.61 5.54 -24.52
CA PHE A 567 -22.58 4.67 -23.90
C PHE A 567 -23.21 5.30 -22.64
N ARG A 568 -22.40 5.85 -21.73
CA ARG A 568 -22.89 6.55 -20.52
C ARG A 568 -23.80 7.74 -20.90
N ARG A 569 -23.40 8.55 -21.88
CA ARG A 569 -24.23 9.66 -22.38
C ARG A 569 -25.58 9.18 -22.92
N GLU A 570 -25.60 8.03 -23.61
CA GLU A 570 -26.86 7.47 -24.10
C GLU A 570 -27.73 6.93 -22.95
N VAL A 571 -27.18 6.31 -21.94
CA VAL A 571 -27.88 5.92 -20.71
C VAL A 571 -28.48 7.14 -20.02
N ALA A 572 -27.69 8.22 -19.84
CA ALA A 572 -28.14 9.47 -19.24
C ALA A 572 -29.28 10.10 -20.03
N ARG A 573 -29.16 10.17 -21.36
CA ARG A 573 -30.22 10.70 -22.26
C ARG A 573 -31.54 9.94 -22.10
N ARG A 574 -31.50 8.60 -22.01
CA ARG A 574 -32.69 7.75 -21.80
C ARG A 574 -33.27 7.93 -20.42
N ALA A 575 -32.45 8.07 -19.39
CA ALA A 575 -32.88 8.37 -18.05
C ALA A 575 -33.60 9.74 -18.00
N ILE A 576 -33.05 10.78 -18.65
CA ILE A 576 -33.68 12.11 -18.75
C ILE A 576 -35.04 12.04 -19.46
N GLU A 577 -35.17 11.25 -20.52
CA GLU A 577 -36.43 11.06 -21.22
C GLU A 577 -37.51 10.50 -20.29
N LEU A 578 -37.17 9.49 -19.49
CA LEU A 578 -38.08 8.91 -18.47
C LEU A 578 -38.34 9.88 -17.32
N ILE A 579 -37.35 10.57 -16.81
CA ILE A 579 -37.48 11.52 -15.69
C ILE A 579 -38.51 12.62 -16.04
N ARG A 580 -38.58 13.04 -17.29
CA ARG A 580 -39.58 14.04 -17.77
C ARG A 580 -41.02 13.56 -17.62
N VAL A 581 -41.28 12.28 -17.66
CA VAL A 581 -42.63 11.70 -17.62
C VAL A 581 -42.99 11.03 -16.30
N VAL A 582 -42.01 10.46 -15.58
CA VAL A 582 -42.27 9.80 -14.27
C VAL A 582 -41.67 10.53 -13.09
N GLY A 583 -41.01 11.66 -13.30
CA GLY A 583 -40.33 12.42 -12.28
C GLY A 583 -38.92 11.91 -11.95
N PRO A 584 -38.15 12.68 -11.16
CA PRO A 584 -36.81 12.32 -10.74
C PRO A 584 -36.81 11.08 -9.84
N GLN A 585 -35.65 10.42 -9.75
CA GLN A 585 -35.44 9.35 -8.77
C GLN A 585 -35.47 9.97 -7.37
N PRO A 586 -36.31 9.44 -6.45
CA PRO A 586 -36.21 9.81 -5.05
C PRO A 586 -34.79 9.54 -4.53
N PRO A 587 -34.26 10.42 -3.68
CA PRO A 587 -32.96 10.17 -3.08
C PRO A 587 -33.01 8.90 -2.22
N ASP A 588 -31.87 8.18 -2.18
CA ASP A 588 -31.73 7.07 -1.25
C ASP A 588 -31.86 7.57 0.19
N THR A 589 -32.33 6.69 1.08
CA THR A 589 -32.48 7.04 2.50
C THR A 589 -31.11 7.42 3.06
N PRO A 590 -30.98 8.63 3.63
CA PRO A 590 -29.70 9.03 4.19
C PRO A 590 -29.31 8.09 5.35
N PRO A 591 -28.04 7.74 5.44
CA PRO A 591 -27.58 6.90 6.52
C PRO A 591 -27.73 7.59 7.88
N LYS A 592 -27.85 6.79 8.95
CA LYS A 592 -27.92 7.30 10.32
C LYS A 592 -26.72 8.23 10.60
N PRO A 593 -26.92 9.44 11.14
CA PRO A 593 -25.82 10.29 11.57
C PRO A 593 -24.97 9.58 12.64
N VAL A 594 -23.66 9.69 12.53
CA VAL A 594 -22.74 9.25 13.57
C VAL A 594 -22.40 10.41 14.51
N PRO A 595 -22.13 10.15 15.79
CA PRO A 595 -21.72 11.21 16.70
C PRO A 595 -20.37 11.80 16.32
N ASP A 596 -20.09 13.00 16.79
CA ASP A 596 -18.73 13.54 16.77
C ASP A 596 -17.81 12.63 17.57
N LEU A 597 -16.59 12.46 17.05
CA LEU A 597 -15.60 11.64 17.71
C LEU A 597 -14.93 12.44 18.83
N PRO A 598 -15.12 12.07 20.11
CA PRO A 598 -14.45 12.76 21.21
C PRO A 598 -12.94 12.51 21.15
N PRO A 599 -12.12 13.37 21.81
CA PRO A 599 -10.72 13.04 22.04
C PRO A 599 -10.58 11.67 22.70
N HIS A 600 -9.52 10.94 22.35
CA HIS A 600 -9.25 9.66 22.99
C HIS A 600 -8.96 9.88 24.49
N SER A 601 -9.33 8.94 25.35
CA SER A 601 -9.13 9.07 26.81
C SER A 601 -7.65 9.29 27.18
N ASP A 602 -6.73 8.72 26.42
CA ASP A 602 -5.30 8.96 26.61
C ASP A 602 -4.90 10.43 26.42
N ASP A 603 -5.57 11.16 25.49
CA ASP A 603 -5.29 12.57 25.20
C ASP A 603 -5.81 13.51 26.28
N THR A 604 -6.85 13.10 26.99
CA THR A 604 -7.54 13.93 28.01
C THR A 604 -7.19 13.57 29.44
N ALA A 605 -6.39 12.51 29.64
CA ALA A 605 -5.96 12.10 30.95
C ALA A 605 -5.20 13.23 31.68
N PRO A 606 -5.46 13.49 32.97
CA PRO A 606 -4.74 14.51 33.72
C PRO A 606 -3.23 14.29 33.65
N ALA A 607 -2.46 15.36 33.54
CA ALA A 607 -1.01 15.26 33.55
C ALA A 607 -0.57 14.61 34.87
N PRO A 608 0.08 13.43 34.84
CA PRO A 608 0.46 12.72 36.03
C PRO A 608 1.47 13.53 36.85
N SER A 609 1.51 13.32 38.15
CA SER A 609 2.59 13.85 38.98
C SER A 609 3.95 13.36 38.46
N ALA A 610 5.03 14.05 38.74
CA ALA A 610 6.37 13.63 38.32
C ALA A 610 6.69 12.16 38.70
N ALA A 611 6.24 11.72 39.85
CA ALA A 611 6.38 10.33 40.28
C ALA A 611 5.58 9.30 39.48
N ALA A 612 4.47 9.72 38.83
CA ALA A 612 3.61 8.86 38.02
C ALA A 612 3.96 8.89 36.54
N CYS A 613 4.78 9.85 36.09
CA CYS A 613 5.12 10.03 34.68
C CYS A 613 5.73 8.79 34.03
N ALA A 614 6.69 8.15 34.69
CA ALA A 614 7.39 6.97 34.17
C ALA A 614 6.43 5.79 33.93
N SER A 615 5.55 5.50 34.91
CA SER A 615 4.56 4.43 34.79
C SER A 615 3.58 4.70 33.66
N ARG A 616 3.08 5.95 33.56
CA ARG A 616 2.15 6.35 32.50
C ARG A 616 2.80 6.32 31.11
N ALA A 617 4.04 6.77 31.00
CA ALA A 617 4.81 6.70 29.75
C ALA A 617 4.94 5.24 29.27
N ALA A 618 5.31 4.32 30.17
CA ALA A 618 5.43 2.90 29.83
C ALA A 618 4.09 2.25 29.40
N GLU A 619 2.96 2.71 29.94
CA GLU A 619 1.64 2.27 29.45
C GLU A 619 1.33 2.80 28.04
N LEU A 620 1.64 4.05 27.79
CA LEU A 620 1.43 4.70 26.49
C LEU A 620 2.30 4.08 25.40
N GLU A 621 3.53 3.70 25.72
CA GLU A 621 4.41 2.94 24.82
C GLU A 621 3.75 1.63 24.35
N LYS A 622 3.16 0.85 25.27
CA LYS A 622 2.45 -0.39 24.93
C LYS A 622 1.25 -0.16 24.02
N ARG A 623 0.66 1.04 24.06
CA ARG A 623 -0.47 1.46 23.20
C ARG A 623 -0.01 2.16 21.93
N ASN A 624 1.29 2.15 21.61
CA ASN A 624 1.87 2.87 20.48
C ASN A 624 1.64 4.40 20.49
N ARG A 625 1.47 4.99 21.67
CA ARG A 625 1.26 6.42 21.87
C ARG A 625 2.58 7.13 22.23
N TYR A 626 3.56 7.05 21.30
CA TYR A 626 4.88 7.68 21.51
C TYR A 626 4.79 9.20 21.53
N ASP A 627 3.78 9.76 20.85
CA ASP A 627 3.40 11.18 20.89
C ASP A 627 3.17 11.69 22.33
N LEU A 628 2.59 10.86 23.18
CA LEU A 628 2.31 11.18 24.60
C LEU A 628 3.37 10.63 25.56
N ALA A 629 4.03 9.55 25.23
CA ALA A 629 5.04 8.93 26.09
C ALA A 629 6.35 9.75 26.17
N ILE A 630 6.81 10.29 25.04
CA ILE A 630 8.05 11.09 24.95
C ILE A 630 8.03 12.29 25.89
N PRO A 631 7.01 13.18 25.90
CA PRO A 631 6.95 14.31 26.84
C PRO A 631 6.96 13.91 28.31
N LEU A 632 6.41 12.72 28.64
CA LEU A 632 6.41 12.23 30.01
C LEU A 632 7.80 11.75 30.44
N TRP A 633 8.52 11.04 29.56
CA TRP A 633 9.92 10.67 29.81
C TRP A 633 10.82 11.89 29.90
N GLU A 634 10.62 12.91 29.06
CA GLU A 634 11.34 14.19 29.14
C GLU A 634 11.15 14.86 30.52
N ARG A 635 9.91 14.87 31.06
CA ARG A 635 9.64 15.40 32.40
C ARG A 635 10.41 14.65 33.48
N VAL A 636 10.43 13.30 33.43
CA VAL A 636 11.20 12.48 34.39
C VAL A 636 12.70 12.78 34.29
N ARG A 637 13.23 12.88 33.07
CA ARG A 637 14.64 13.19 32.81
C ARG A 637 15.04 14.57 33.31
N ALA A 638 14.18 15.57 33.07
CA ALA A 638 14.45 16.97 33.45
C ALA A 638 14.25 17.28 34.93
N ASP A 639 13.51 16.45 35.67
CA ASP A 639 13.21 16.67 37.09
C ASP A 639 14.42 16.39 37.94
N GLU A 640 15.06 17.45 38.45
CA GLU A 640 16.25 17.37 39.31
C GLU A 640 15.99 16.71 40.66
N SER A 641 14.75 16.59 41.11
CA SER A 641 14.39 15.87 42.33
C SER A 641 14.43 14.35 42.15
N GLN A 642 14.49 13.85 40.93
CA GLN A 642 14.61 12.45 40.60
C GLN A 642 16.06 11.96 40.80
N THR A 643 16.21 10.67 41.16
CA THR A 643 17.55 10.08 41.25
C THR A 643 18.25 10.08 39.88
N ALA A 644 19.59 10.14 39.89
CA ALA A 644 20.37 10.03 38.64
C ALA A 644 20.06 8.77 37.84
N GLY A 645 19.74 7.66 38.52
CA GLY A 645 19.31 6.41 37.90
C GLY A 645 17.96 6.55 37.15
N ALA A 646 16.97 7.20 37.77
CA ALA A 646 15.68 7.43 37.14
C ALA A 646 15.79 8.40 35.94
N ARG A 647 16.58 9.45 36.09
CA ARG A 647 16.84 10.40 34.98
C ARG A 647 17.59 9.74 33.82
N PHE A 648 18.53 8.84 34.13
CA PHE A 648 19.23 8.05 33.12
C PHE A 648 18.27 7.11 32.36
N GLU A 649 17.43 6.35 33.06
CA GLU A 649 16.48 5.45 32.44
C GLU A 649 15.49 6.22 31.54
N ALA A 650 14.98 7.35 32.03
CA ALA A 650 14.12 8.22 31.25
C ALA A 650 14.81 8.73 29.99
N ALA A 651 16.08 9.11 30.05
CA ALA A 651 16.84 9.56 28.90
C ALA A 651 17.00 8.45 27.84
N VAL A 652 17.27 7.23 28.28
CA VAL A 652 17.38 6.07 27.37
C VAL A 652 16.06 5.82 26.68
N ARG A 653 14.95 5.75 27.44
CA ARG A 653 13.62 5.51 26.85
C ARG A 653 13.19 6.62 25.93
N GLU A 654 13.34 7.89 26.35
CA GLU A 654 13.03 9.05 25.52
C GLU A 654 13.78 9.00 24.17
N ALA A 655 15.09 8.76 24.22
CA ALA A 655 15.92 8.70 23.03
C ALA A 655 15.55 7.52 22.10
N GLU A 656 15.26 6.35 22.66
CA GLU A 656 14.81 5.19 21.90
C GLU A 656 13.48 5.46 21.18
N LEU A 657 12.51 6.07 21.87
CA LEU A 657 11.20 6.40 21.29
C LEU A 657 11.33 7.49 20.22
N GLN A 658 12.13 8.52 20.48
CA GLN A 658 12.42 9.58 19.48
C GLN A 658 13.05 8.99 18.22
N SER A 659 14.01 8.08 18.38
CA SER A 659 14.63 7.37 17.25
C SER A 659 13.61 6.51 16.50
N ALA A 660 12.74 5.80 17.21
CA ALA A 660 11.73 4.94 16.60
C ALA A 660 10.71 5.69 15.73
N ILE A 661 10.54 7.00 15.96
CA ILE A 661 9.69 7.88 15.14
C ILE A 661 10.52 8.82 14.25
N LEU A 662 11.73 8.44 13.89
CA LEU A 662 12.68 9.15 13.01
C LEU A 662 13.10 10.55 13.50
N ARG A 663 13.03 10.80 14.82
CA ARG A 663 13.52 12.03 15.47
C ARG A 663 14.93 11.83 16.02
N ARG A 664 15.85 11.38 15.15
CA ARG A 664 17.22 10.99 15.54
C ARG A 664 17.99 12.12 16.22
N ASP A 665 17.92 13.34 15.69
CA ASP A 665 18.65 14.47 16.23
C ASP A 665 18.14 14.89 17.61
N ASP A 666 16.81 14.73 17.84
CA ASP A 666 16.23 14.89 19.18
C ASP A 666 16.78 13.84 20.14
N ALA A 667 16.85 12.58 19.70
CA ALA A 667 17.39 11.49 20.48
C ALA A 667 18.85 11.74 20.87
N VAL A 668 19.68 12.22 19.95
CA VAL A 668 21.07 12.59 20.22
C VAL A 668 21.13 13.76 21.22
N ARG A 669 20.30 14.79 21.04
CA ARG A 669 20.21 15.93 21.98
C ARG A 669 19.79 15.50 23.38
N THR A 670 18.84 14.56 23.50
CA THR A 670 18.42 13.98 24.77
C THR A 670 19.60 13.33 25.50
N ILE A 671 20.41 12.54 24.79
CA ILE A 671 21.60 11.90 25.36
C ILE A 671 22.63 12.96 25.76
N ASP A 672 22.92 13.94 24.90
CA ASP A 672 23.90 14.99 25.15
C ASP A 672 23.51 15.87 26.36
N ALA A 673 22.23 16.15 26.55
CA ALA A 673 21.70 16.87 27.70
C ALA A 673 21.79 16.05 29.02
N THR A 674 21.86 14.73 28.93
CA THR A 674 21.91 13.85 30.11
C THR A 674 23.35 13.53 30.56
N LEU A 675 24.28 13.45 29.64
CA LEU A 675 25.70 13.12 29.92
C LEU A 675 26.37 14.01 30.99
N PRO A 676 26.06 15.33 31.14
CA PRO A 676 26.63 16.20 32.17
C PRO A 676 26.12 15.93 33.60
N VAL A 677 25.10 15.16 33.82
CA VAL A 677 24.55 14.86 35.17
C VAL A 677 25.65 14.25 36.03
N ARG A 678 26.01 14.89 37.13
CA ARG A 678 27.24 14.58 37.93
C ARG A 678 27.15 13.23 38.57
N GLU A 679 25.99 12.83 39.06
CA GLU A 679 25.74 11.63 39.89
C GLU A 679 25.62 10.36 39.01
N LEU A 680 25.69 10.47 37.70
CA LEU A 680 25.72 9.29 36.82
C LEU A 680 26.97 8.46 37.07
N THR A 681 26.78 7.18 37.19
CA THR A 681 27.88 6.22 37.26
C THR A 681 28.67 6.17 35.95
N GLN A 682 29.88 5.66 36.00
CA GLN A 682 30.66 5.46 34.76
C GLN A 682 29.98 4.49 33.78
N ALA A 683 29.31 3.46 34.32
CA ALA A 683 28.52 2.52 33.54
C ALA A 683 27.38 3.21 32.78
N GLN A 684 26.62 4.03 33.47
CA GLN A 684 25.52 4.79 32.85
C GLN A 684 26.03 5.75 31.76
N ARG A 685 27.14 6.45 32.01
CA ARG A 685 27.76 7.31 30.98
C ARG A 685 28.22 6.53 29.75
N ALA A 686 28.85 5.35 29.99
CA ALA A 686 29.26 4.47 28.91
C ALA A 686 28.06 4.02 28.05
N LYS A 687 26.97 3.61 28.71
CA LYS A 687 25.73 3.19 28.03
C LYS A 687 25.10 4.32 27.21
N LEU A 688 25.04 5.56 27.72
CA LEU A 688 24.58 6.73 26.98
C LEU A 688 25.45 7.02 25.76
N LEU A 689 26.78 6.93 25.91
CA LEU A 689 27.69 7.13 24.79
C LEU A 689 27.55 6.06 23.71
N LEU A 690 27.36 4.79 24.11
CA LEU A 690 27.10 3.70 23.17
C LEU A 690 25.76 3.89 22.46
N LEU A 691 24.71 4.29 23.18
CA LEU A 691 23.41 4.62 22.59
C LEU A 691 23.54 5.79 21.61
N ARG A 692 24.25 6.87 22.02
CA ARG A 692 24.53 8.01 21.15
C ARG A 692 25.21 7.60 19.85
N ALA A 693 26.23 6.76 19.95
CA ALA A 693 26.93 6.27 18.77
C ALA A 693 26.02 5.41 17.88
N ARG A 694 25.22 4.53 18.48
CA ARG A 694 24.20 3.76 17.77
C ARG A 694 23.21 4.67 17.03
N LEU A 695 22.71 5.73 17.69
CA LEU A 695 21.79 6.68 17.09
C LEU A 695 22.43 7.49 15.93
N MET A 696 23.69 7.85 16.08
CA MET A 696 24.44 8.50 14.99
C MET A 696 24.63 7.59 13.77
N MET A 697 24.65 6.28 13.97
CA MET A 697 24.78 5.26 12.92
C MET A 697 23.45 4.66 12.48
N THR A 698 22.35 4.94 13.15
CA THR A 698 21.04 4.47 12.71
C THR A 698 20.69 5.24 11.45
N ASN A 699 20.79 4.56 10.31
CA ASN A 699 20.44 5.13 9.04
C ASN A 699 19.01 5.65 9.08
N ARG A 700 18.78 6.78 8.50
CA ARG A 700 17.56 6.93 7.72
C ARG A 700 17.58 5.73 6.77
N ILE A 701 16.51 4.95 6.71
CA ILE A 701 16.44 3.68 5.98
C ILE A 701 17.04 3.76 4.56
N TYR A 702 17.37 4.96 4.09
CA TYR A 702 17.65 5.26 2.69
C TYR A 702 18.78 6.28 2.47
N GLU A 703 19.55 6.64 3.47
CA GLU A 703 20.81 7.32 3.19
C GLU A 703 21.76 6.27 2.64
N GLU A 704 22.04 6.35 1.36
CA GLU A 704 22.93 5.44 0.64
C GLU A 704 24.37 5.50 1.14
N GLU A 705 24.72 6.57 1.86
CA GLU A 705 26.07 6.76 2.37
C GLU A 705 26.02 7.47 3.73
N PHE A 706 26.49 6.78 4.77
CA PHE A 706 27.13 7.54 5.83
C PHE A 706 28.27 8.32 5.21
N THR A 707 28.34 9.61 5.47
CA THR A 707 29.59 10.28 5.17
C THR A 707 30.69 9.57 5.97
N VAL A 708 31.82 9.35 5.34
CA VAL A 708 32.99 8.73 5.99
C VAL A 708 33.27 9.37 7.35
N ASP A 709 33.04 10.69 7.45
CA ASP A 709 33.19 11.47 8.69
C ASP A 709 32.19 11.08 9.79
N GLN A 710 30.96 10.72 9.46
CA GLN A 710 29.96 10.26 10.44
C GLN A 710 30.32 8.89 11.00
N LEU A 711 30.78 7.97 10.15
CA LEU A 711 31.25 6.66 10.57
C LEU A 711 32.51 6.76 11.45
N ASP A 712 33.46 7.60 11.06
CA ASP A 712 34.69 7.81 11.83
C ASP A 712 34.39 8.50 13.17
N ALA A 713 33.44 9.45 13.19
CA ALA A 713 32.98 10.07 14.44
C ALA A 713 32.31 9.07 15.38
N ALA A 714 31.45 8.21 14.83
CA ALA A 714 30.81 7.14 15.60
C ALA A 714 31.82 6.11 16.12
N ALA A 715 32.75 5.69 15.28
CA ALA A 715 33.84 4.76 15.68
C ALA A 715 34.73 5.35 16.78
N LYS A 716 34.99 6.65 16.73
CA LYS A 716 35.73 7.36 17.80
C LYS A 716 34.94 7.38 19.11
N VAL A 717 33.65 7.73 19.06
CA VAL A 717 32.79 7.74 20.26
C VAL A 717 32.70 6.35 20.90
N ILE A 718 32.63 5.29 20.11
CA ILE A 718 32.66 3.91 20.62
C ILE A 718 34.04 3.58 21.19
N GLY A 719 35.11 3.93 20.53
CA GLY A 719 36.47 3.76 21.05
C GLY A 719 36.62 4.42 22.42
N ASP A 720 36.06 5.62 22.60
CA ASP A 720 36.08 6.32 23.89
C ASP A 720 35.18 5.65 24.94
N ALA A 721 34.00 5.17 24.54
CA ALA A 721 33.08 4.43 25.42
C ALA A 721 33.67 3.09 25.88
N LEU A 722 34.35 2.38 24.99
CA LEU A 722 34.99 1.07 25.29
C LEU A 722 36.18 1.19 26.26
N ARG A 723 36.85 2.36 26.30
CA ARG A 723 37.94 2.64 27.24
C ARG A 723 37.46 2.96 28.66
N ARG A 724 36.17 3.21 28.85
CA ARG A 724 35.61 3.54 30.16
C ARG A 724 35.14 2.26 30.87
N PRO A 725 35.44 2.09 32.16
CA PRO A 725 34.89 1.00 32.94
C PRO A 725 33.36 1.14 33.10
N GLY A 726 32.62 0.08 32.83
CA GLY A 726 31.21 0.01 33.20
C GLY A 726 30.24 -0.37 32.09
N ALA A 727 30.62 -0.43 30.80
CA ALA A 727 29.79 -1.08 29.79
C ALA A 727 29.88 -2.61 29.95
N THR A 728 28.76 -3.30 29.78
CA THR A 728 28.74 -4.77 29.76
C THR A 728 29.47 -5.30 28.53
N ARG A 729 29.86 -6.56 28.54
CA ARG A 729 30.47 -7.22 27.40
C ARG A 729 29.53 -7.22 26.20
N GLU A 730 28.25 -7.53 26.42
CA GLU A 730 27.22 -7.58 25.38
C GLU A 730 27.02 -6.21 24.71
N GLU A 731 26.89 -5.15 25.49
CA GLU A 731 26.77 -3.79 24.95
C GLU A 731 27.98 -3.39 24.09
N ARG A 732 29.17 -3.77 24.52
CA ARG A 732 30.40 -3.52 23.77
C ARG A 732 30.43 -4.28 22.45
N TYR A 733 30.06 -5.57 22.50
CA TYR A 733 30.02 -6.42 21.33
C TYR A 733 28.99 -5.96 20.31
N GLU A 734 27.75 -5.66 20.73
CA GLU A 734 26.71 -5.13 19.85
C GLU A 734 27.15 -3.84 19.14
N ALA A 735 27.82 -2.94 19.85
CA ALA A 735 28.35 -1.70 19.29
C ALA A 735 29.45 -1.99 18.25
N ILE A 736 30.34 -2.94 18.51
CA ILE A 736 31.39 -3.35 17.58
C ILE A 736 30.77 -3.94 16.30
N LEU A 737 29.75 -4.80 16.40
CA LEU A 737 29.06 -5.37 15.25
C LEU A 737 28.45 -4.28 14.37
N LYS A 738 27.72 -3.33 14.97
CA LYS A 738 27.05 -2.27 14.21
C LYS A 738 28.00 -1.36 13.46
N ILE A 739 29.15 -1.02 14.04
CA ILE A 739 30.16 -0.25 13.30
C ILE A 739 30.76 -1.07 12.18
N SER A 740 31.06 -2.34 12.44
CA SER A 740 31.59 -3.22 11.41
C SER A 740 30.62 -3.33 10.23
N ASP A 741 29.33 -3.53 10.52
CA ASP A 741 28.27 -3.58 9.49
C ASP A 741 28.12 -2.25 8.77
N ALA A 742 28.23 -1.12 9.48
CA ALA A 742 28.16 0.20 8.87
C ALA A 742 29.33 0.49 7.92
N TYR A 743 30.55 0.12 8.30
CA TYR A 743 31.68 0.25 7.38
C TYR A 743 31.53 -0.67 6.14
N LEU A 744 31.00 -1.87 6.31
CA LEU A 744 30.73 -2.79 5.21
C LEU A 744 29.63 -2.25 4.29
N GLY A 745 28.53 -1.79 4.86
CA GLY A 745 27.42 -1.20 4.11
C GLY A 745 27.81 0.10 3.39
N GLY A 746 28.69 0.91 4.00
CA GLY A 746 29.25 2.12 3.39
C GLY A 746 30.43 1.90 2.43
N TYR A 747 30.69 0.66 2.02
CA TYR A 747 31.80 0.30 1.13
C TYR A 747 33.16 0.84 1.58
N GLN A 748 33.45 0.75 2.89
CA GLN A 748 34.74 1.14 3.50
C GLN A 748 35.47 -0.11 4.05
N PRO A 749 35.80 -1.08 3.21
CA PRO A 749 36.27 -2.40 3.66
C PRO A 749 37.62 -2.34 4.39
N GLU A 750 38.54 -1.44 4.00
CA GLU A 750 39.82 -1.28 4.69
C GLU A 750 39.61 -0.77 6.14
N LYS A 751 38.67 0.14 6.34
CA LYS A 751 38.31 0.63 7.69
C LYS A 751 37.61 -0.44 8.50
N ALA A 752 36.74 -1.25 7.87
CA ALA A 752 36.11 -2.39 8.53
C ALA A 752 37.17 -3.38 9.05
N VAL A 753 38.12 -3.77 8.22
CA VAL A 753 39.23 -4.66 8.62
C VAL A 753 40.02 -4.05 9.76
N ALA A 754 40.50 -2.80 9.61
CA ALA A 754 41.31 -2.14 10.64
C ALA A 754 40.55 -2.01 11.96
N PHE A 755 39.27 -1.66 11.91
CA PHE A 755 38.42 -1.55 13.10
C PHE A 755 38.21 -2.92 13.79
N ILE A 756 37.89 -3.96 13.02
CA ILE A 756 37.66 -5.31 13.56
C ILE A 756 38.94 -5.88 14.19
N GLU A 757 40.07 -5.77 13.50
CA GLU A 757 41.34 -6.24 14.04
C GLU A 757 41.76 -5.54 15.34
N ALA A 758 41.52 -4.23 15.44
CA ALA A 758 41.78 -3.49 16.66
C ALA A 758 40.90 -3.99 17.80
N ARG A 759 39.61 -4.23 17.52
CA ARG A 759 38.67 -4.71 18.56
C ARG A 759 38.95 -6.13 19.01
N LEU A 760 39.35 -7.01 18.10
CA LEU A 760 39.77 -8.37 18.45
C LEU A 760 40.99 -8.42 19.38
N LYS A 761 41.84 -7.39 19.36
CA LYS A 761 43.03 -7.26 20.22
C LYS A 761 42.72 -6.60 21.58
N GLU A 762 41.79 -5.64 21.61
CA GLU A 762 41.56 -4.76 22.76
C GLU A 762 40.41 -5.23 23.69
N VAL A 763 39.50 -6.04 23.20
CA VAL A 763 38.27 -6.44 23.91
C VAL A 763 38.28 -7.93 24.21
N ALA A 764 38.00 -8.32 25.48
CA ALA A 764 37.76 -9.71 25.81
C ALA A 764 36.44 -10.19 25.19
N LEU A 765 36.54 -10.93 24.10
CA LEU A 765 35.41 -11.50 23.33
C LEU A 765 35.40 -13.01 23.52
N GLU A 766 34.19 -13.58 23.49
CA GLU A 766 34.02 -15.04 23.48
C GLU A 766 34.18 -15.64 22.08
N GLY A 767 34.17 -16.97 22.01
CA GLY A 767 34.45 -17.66 20.74
C GLY A 767 33.47 -17.39 19.63
N ASP A 768 32.17 -17.35 19.93
CA ASP A 768 31.12 -17.01 18.97
C ASP A 768 31.15 -15.55 18.54
N GLU A 769 31.48 -14.62 19.42
CA GLU A 769 31.67 -13.21 19.12
C GLU A 769 32.88 -13.00 18.17
N LYS A 770 33.97 -13.66 18.44
CA LYS A 770 35.16 -13.68 17.55
C LYS A 770 34.81 -14.27 16.17
N ARG A 771 34.01 -15.33 16.15
CA ARG A 771 33.54 -15.92 14.90
C ARG A 771 32.79 -14.91 14.04
N GLU A 772 31.80 -14.21 14.60
CA GLU A 772 31.00 -13.24 13.89
C GLU A 772 31.83 -12.08 13.32
N LEU A 773 32.81 -11.61 14.08
CA LEU A 773 33.73 -10.57 13.60
C LEU A 773 34.64 -11.09 12.48
N ARG A 774 35.13 -12.34 12.55
CA ARG A 774 35.91 -12.94 11.48
C ARG A 774 35.10 -13.13 10.18
N ILE A 775 33.81 -13.41 10.27
CA ILE A 775 32.93 -13.47 9.10
C ILE A 775 32.78 -12.08 8.48
N ARG A 776 32.62 -11.02 9.27
CA ARG A 776 32.56 -9.65 8.77
C ARG A 776 33.86 -9.21 8.14
N GLU A 777 34.99 -9.61 8.72
CA GLU A 777 36.30 -9.37 8.16
C GLU A 777 36.49 -10.11 6.82
N ALA A 778 35.98 -11.34 6.71
CA ALA A 778 35.93 -12.07 5.45
C ALA A 778 35.12 -11.32 4.38
N ARG A 779 33.96 -10.79 4.75
CA ARG A 779 33.12 -9.98 3.85
C ARG A 779 33.82 -8.68 3.41
N ALA A 780 34.56 -8.04 4.30
CA ALA A 780 35.38 -6.88 3.93
C ALA A 780 36.44 -7.25 2.90
N TYR A 781 37.12 -8.37 3.10
CA TYR A 781 38.09 -8.85 2.09
C TYR A 781 37.43 -9.29 0.78
N MET A 782 36.18 -9.78 0.82
CA MET A 782 35.40 -10.04 -0.41
C MET A 782 35.12 -8.73 -1.18
N GLN A 783 34.80 -7.64 -0.50
CA GLN A 783 34.63 -6.31 -1.13
C GLN A 783 35.95 -5.79 -1.73
N LEU A 784 37.08 -6.14 -1.14
CA LEU A 784 38.43 -5.84 -1.67
C LEU A 784 38.90 -6.81 -2.76
N GLU A 785 38.08 -7.77 -3.15
CA GLU A 785 38.41 -8.86 -4.05
C GLU A 785 39.66 -9.67 -3.61
N ASN A 786 40.02 -9.60 -2.34
CA ASN A 786 41.13 -10.34 -1.76
C ASN A 786 40.61 -11.70 -1.27
N TRP A 787 40.45 -12.61 -2.23
CA TRP A 787 39.85 -13.93 -2.00
C TRP A 787 40.67 -14.83 -1.07
N ASP A 788 42.00 -14.67 -1.02
CA ASP A 788 42.88 -15.44 -0.14
C ASP A 788 42.69 -15.06 1.32
N GLU A 789 42.65 -13.78 1.62
CA GLU A 789 42.39 -13.29 2.97
C GLU A 789 40.96 -13.60 3.39
N ALA A 790 39.97 -13.41 2.51
CA ALA A 790 38.59 -13.80 2.79
C ALA A 790 38.48 -15.27 3.18
N ALA A 791 39.10 -16.19 2.41
CA ALA A 791 39.14 -17.62 2.72
C ALA A 791 39.87 -17.89 4.05
N ARG A 792 40.94 -17.15 4.31
CA ARG A 792 41.67 -17.24 5.60
C ARG A 792 40.77 -16.87 6.78
N MET A 793 39.95 -15.79 6.67
CA MET A 793 39.04 -15.37 7.73
C MET A 793 37.91 -16.39 7.94
N PHE A 794 37.33 -16.93 6.89
CA PHE A 794 36.35 -18.02 7.04
C PHE A 794 36.95 -19.23 7.72
N ARG A 795 38.19 -19.62 7.40
CA ARG A 795 38.91 -20.73 8.12
C ARG A 795 39.13 -20.40 9.59
N LEU A 796 39.48 -19.15 9.94
CA LEU A 796 39.63 -18.71 11.31
C LEU A 796 38.29 -18.70 12.07
N SER A 797 37.22 -18.33 11.42
CA SER A 797 35.89 -18.37 12.01
C SER A 797 35.46 -19.79 12.41
N ARG A 798 35.88 -20.80 11.66
CA ARG A 798 35.58 -22.22 11.95
C ARG A 798 36.25 -22.79 13.19
N GLN A 799 37.26 -22.11 13.71
CA GLN A 799 37.93 -22.55 14.97
C GLN A 799 37.06 -22.38 16.20
N PHE A 800 35.96 -21.60 16.06
CA PHE A 800 35.02 -21.33 17.13
C PHE A 800 33.75 -22.19 17.00
N LYS A 801 33.22 -22.66 18.12
CA LYS A 801 31.97 -23.43 18.16
C LYS A 801 30.79 -22.56 17.75
N GLY A 802 29.87 -23.10 16.97
CA GLY A 802 28.62 -22.44 16.60
C GLY A 802 28.07 -22.99 15.29
N ARG A 803 26.76 -22.86 15.07
CA ARG A 803 26.10 -23.23 13.83
C ARG A 803 26.42 -22.20 12.74
N ARG A 804 26.78 -22.66 11.55
CA ARG A 804 26.92 -21.80 10.40
C ARG A 804 25.55 -21.29 9.94
N ARG A 805 25.46 -20.02 9.61
CA ARG A 805 24.27 -19.45 8.98
C ARG A 805 24.33 -19.72 7.46
N ARG A 806 23.17 -19.75 6.81
CA ARG A 806 23.05 -19.93 5.35
C ARG A 806 23.90 -18.92 4.59
N GLY A 807 23.88 -17.65 4.98
CA GLY A 807 24.68 -16.60 4.38
C GLY A 807 26.18 -16.86 4.46
N ASP A 808 26.68 -17.34 5.60
CA ASP A 808 28.12 -17.63 5.79
C ASP A 808 28.59 -18.78 4.87
N LEU A 809 27.74 -19.82 4.72
CA LEU A 809 28.04 -20.96 3.83
C LEU A 809 28.06 -20.53 2.36
N ARG A 810 27.11 -19.72 1.97
CA ARG A 810 27.02 -19.17 0.61
C ARG A 810 28.22 -18.30 0.27
N ASP A 811 28.57 -17.36 1.18
CA ASP A 811 29.69 -16.44 0.99
C ASP A 811 31.02 -17.20 0.93
N GLU A 812 31.21 -18.20 1.80
CA GLU A 812 32.41 -19.04 1.79
C GLU A 812 32.50 -19.91 0.52
N GLY A 813 31.37 -20.47 0.06
CA GLY A 813 31.29 -21.19 -1.21
C GLY A 813 31.68 -20.30 -2.40
N PHE A 814 31.22 -19.08 -2.42
CA PHE A 814 31.58 -18.11 -3.45
C PHE A 814 33.07 -17.75 -3.44
N VAL A 815 33.65 -17.51 -2.28
CA VAL A 815 35.10 -17.26 -2.13
C VAL A 815 35.90 -18.45 -2.62
N ALA A 816 35.45 -19.67 -2.33
CA ALA A 816 36.09 -20.90 -2.80
C ALA A 816 36.05 -21.00 -4.34
N GLU A 817 34.92 -20.68 -4.99
CA GLU A 817 34.83 -20.61 -6.46
C GLU A 817 35.85 -19.63 -7.05
N ARG A 818 35.93 -18.41 -6.49
CA ARG A 818 36.83 -17.36 -6.96
C ARG A 818 38.30 -17.76 -6.86
N ARG A 819 38.62 -18.66 -5.95
CA ARG A 819 39.97 -19.24 -5.76
C ARG A 819 40.21 -20.53 -6.57
N GLY A 820 39.19 -21.07 -7.24
CA GLY A 820 39.24 -22.36 -7.87
C GLY A 820 39.31 -23.56 -6.90
N ASP A 821 38.96 -23.33 -5.62
CA ASP A 821 38.85 -24.37 -4.60
C ASP A 821 37.47 -25.05 -4.68
N TRP A 822 37.29 -25.85 -5.72
CA TRP A 822 36.03 -26.48 -6.03
C TRP A 822 35.57 -27.48 -4.97
N SER A 823 36.52 -28.12 -4.27
CA SER A 823 36.19 -29.03 -3.19
C SER A 823 35.51 -28.32 -2.01
N THR A 824 36.02 -27.18 -1.61
CA THR A 824 35.40 -26.33 -0.57
C THR A 824 34.06 -25.78 -1.06
N ALA A 825 33.97 -25.35 -2.32
CA ALA A 825 32.72 -24.85 -2.89
C ALA A 825 31.62 -25.92 -2.87
N VAL A 826 31.93 -27.15 -3.28
CA VAL A 826 31.00 -28.29 -3.23
C VAL A 826 30.53 -28.55 -1.79
N VAL A 827 31.45 -28.58 -0.83
CA VAL A 827 31.11 -28.80 0.59
C VAL A 827 30.17 -27.70 1.13
N CYS A 828 30.43 -26.45 0.79
CA CYS A 828 29.58 -25.32 1.25
C CYS A 828 28.17 -25.36 0.62
N TYR A 829 28.08 -25.57 -0.70
CA TYR A 829 26.80 -25.55 -1.39
C TYR A 829 25.98 -26.84 -1.22
N SER A 830 26.58 -27.96 -0.80
CA SER A 830 25.84 -29.17 -0.49
C SER A 830 25.20 -29.21 0.89
N ASP A 831 25.36 -28.16 1.70
CA ASP A 831 24.73 -28.10 3.01
C ASP A 831 23.20 -28.09 2.84
N GLU A 832 22.52 -28.93 3.62
CA GLU A 832 21.06 -29.10 3.54
C GLU A 832 20.29 -27.78 3.74
N SER A 833 20.81 -26.88 4.57
CA SER A 833 20.18 -25.58 4.81
C SER A 833 20.10 -24.69 3.58
N LEU A 834 21.00 -24.89 2.59
CA LEU A 834 21.01 -24.17 1.31
C LEU A 834 20.22 -24.87 0.20
N THR A 835 20.26 -26.21 0.18
CA THR A 835 19.73 -27.01 -0.94
C THR A 835 18.31 -27.50 -0.75
N TYR A 836 17.83 -27.64 0.50
CA TYR A 836 16.50 -28.19 0.82
C TYR A 836 15.56 -27.22 1.52
N SER A 837 15.91 -25.95 1.66
CA SER A 837 15.05 -24.93 2.26
C SER A 837 13.97 -24.47 1.28
N ASP A 838 12.69 -24.56 1.67
CA ASP A 838 11.56 -24.12 0.85
C ASP A 838 11.28 -22.59 0.93
N GLU A 839 11.88 -21.90 1.90
CA GLU A 839 11.61 -20.49 2.17
C GLU A 839 12.13 -19.52 1.09
N GLU A 840 13.11 -19.93 0.26
CA GLU A 840 13.69 -19.10 -0.79
C GLU A 840 13.96 -19.85 -2.09
N LYS A 841 12.92 -20.12 -2.85
CA LYS A 841 13.02 -20.89 -4.11
C LYS A 841 14.06 -20.38 -5.10
N ALA A 842 14.25 -19.06 -5.20
CA ALA A 842 15.22 -18.45 -6.11
C ALA A 842 16.65 -18.67 -5.64
N MET A 843 16.92 -18.53 -4.34
CA MET A 843 18.23 -18.76 -3.72
C MET A 843 18.58 -20.24 -3.77
N LYS A 844 17.64 -21.12 -3.45
CA LYS A 844 17.78 -22.58 -3.63
C LYS A 844 18.20 -22.94 -5.04
N LYS A 845 17.51 -22.39 -6.06
CA LYS A 845 17.82 -22.63 -7.47
C LYS A 845 19.23 -22.12 -7.85
N ALA A 846 19.64 -20.97 -7.33
CA ALA A 846 20.98 -20.43 -7.54
C ALA A 846 22.06 -21.30 -6.87
N CYS A 847 21.85 -21.71 -5.61
CA CYS A 847 22.78 -22.59 -4.90
C CYS A 847 22.90 -23.97 -5.55
N VAL A 848 21.79 -24.55 -6.04
CA VAL A 848 21.82 -25.82 -6.78
C VAL A 848 22.61 -25.70 -8.09
N ARG A 849 22.41 -24.60 -8.84
CA ARG A 849 23.19 -24.35 -10.06
C ARG A 849 24.70 -24.22 -9.76
N ARG A 850 25.06 -23.47 -8.72
CA ARG A 850 26.46 -23.33 -8.28
C ARG A 850 27.05 -24.65 -7.81
N LEU A 851 26.28 -25.44 -7.06
CA LEU A 851 26.68 -26.77 -6.66
C LEU A 851 26.98 -27.67 -7.88
N THR A 852 26.07 -27.69 -8.86
CA THR A 852 26.22 -28.47 -10.07
C THR A 852 27.46 -28.03 -10.85
N ALA A 853 27.68 -26.73 -11.03
CA ALA A 853 28.85 -26.19 -11.70
C ALA A 853 30.14 -26.48 -10.94
N ALA A 854 30.16 -26.34 -9.62
CA ALA A 854 31.30 -26.65 -8.77
C ALA A 854 31.66 -28.14 -8.83
N GLN A 855 30.65 -29.01 -8.82
CA GLN A 855 30.85 -30.48 -9.00
C GLN A 855 31.46 -30.82 -10.36
N ALA A 856 30.96 -30.17 -11.45
CA ALA A 856 31.49 -30.37 -12.80
C ALA A 856 32.97 -29.92 -12.90
N LYS A 857 33.28 -28.73 -12.34
CA LYS A 857 34.68 -28.24 -12.33
C LYS A 857 35.60 -29.10 -11.47
N LEU A 858 35.11 -29.61 -10.34
CA LEU A 858 35.87 -30.54 -9.49
C LEU A 858 36.14 -31.84 -10.23
N ALA A 859 35.15 -32.45 -10.86
CA ALA A 859 35.30 -33.67 -11.63
C ALA A 859 36.30 -33.49 -12.81
N LYS A 860 36.25 -32.34 -13.50
CA LYS A 860 37.20 -31.99 -14.56
C LYS A 860 38.64 -31.87 -14.02
N ALA A 861 38.81 -31.24 -12.85
CA ALA A 861 40.11 -31.13 -12.18
C ALA A 861 40.67 -32.47 -11.74
N GLU A 862 39.83 -33.46 -11.42
CA GLU A 862 40.18 -34.83 -11.06
C GLU A 862 40.35 -35.75 -12.25
N GLY A 863 40.23 -35.25 -13.49
CA GLY A 863 40.54 -35.99 -14.72
C GLY A 863 39.37 -36.76 -15.35
N ALA A 864 38.14 -36.47 -15.01
CA ALA A 864 36.94 -37.03 -15.63
C ALA A 864 36.78 -36.55 -17.09
N LYS A 865 36.55 -37.50 -18.03
CA LYS A 865 36.55 -37.25 -19.48
C LYS A 865 35.22 -36.75 -20.06
N ASP A 866 34.10 -36.87 -19.36
CA ASP A 866 32.74 -36.63 -19.89
C ASP A 866 31.95 -35.61 -19.06
N VAL A 867 32.53 -34.45 -18.74
CA VAL A 867 31.81 -33.39 -18.03
C VAL A 867 31.48 -32.28 -19.00
N THR A 868 30.20 -31.99 -19.16
CA THR A 868 29.71 -30.82 -19.91
C THR A 868 30.27 -29.53 -19.28
N ASP A 869 30.94 -28.74 -20.08
CA ASP A 869 31.45 -27.42 -19.63
C ASP A 869 30.24 -26.49 -19.35
N ILE A 870 30.02 -26.19 -18.09
CA ILE A 870 29.06 -25.17 -17.65
C ILE A 870 29.85 -23.87 -17.52
N ASP A 871 29.82 -23.06 -18.60
CA ASP A 871 30.78 -21.96 -18.77
C ASP A 871 30.48 -20.67 -18.01
N GLU A 872 29.31 -20.49 -17.43
CA GLU A 872 29.03 -19.26 -16.68
C GLU A 872 28.27 -19.53 -15.39
N LEU A 873 28.95 -19.40 -14.28
CA LEU A 873 28.37 -19.12 -13.00
C LEU A 873 27.91 -17.64 -13.04
N ASP A 874 26.62 -17.42 -12.88
CA ASP A 874 26.06 -16.07 -12.78
C ASP A 874 26.94 -15.19 -11.89
N GLY A 875 27.24 -13.97 -12.34
CA GLY A 875 28.17 -13.06 -11.69
C GLY A 875 27.81 -12.67 -10.23
N PRO A 876 28.63 -11.87 -9.58
CA PRO A 876 28.50 -11.53 -8.16
C PRO A 876 27.17 -10.86 -7.76
N GLY A 877 26.36 -10.45 -8.73
CA GLY A 877 25.05 -9.83 -8.49
C GLY A 877 23.96 -10.73 -7.87
N LEU A 878 24.20 -12.04 -7.74
CA LEU A 878 23.26 -12.99 -7.12
C LEU A 878 23.54 -13.26 -5.64
N ILE A 879 24.68 -12.80 -5.14
CA ILE A 879 25.02 -12.88 -3.72
C ILE A 879 24.98 -11.46 -3.17
N LYS A 880 23.80 -11.01 -2.73
CA LYS A 880 23.71 -9.81 -1.92
C LYS A 880 24.36 -10.09 -0.57
N LEU A 881 25.31 -9.25 -0.19
CA LEU A 881 26.01 -9.31 1.10
C LEU A 881 25.11 -8.94 2.29
N ASP A 882 23.82 -8.63 2.05
CA ASP A 882 22.91 -7.94 2.99
C ASP A 882 21.81 -8.83 3.59
N GLU A 883 22.00 -10.14 3.74
CA GLU A 883 21.08 -10.97 4.53
C GLU A 883 21.74 -11.59 5.75
#